data_b34d185c2f025a941c0eab65639f4911
#
_entry.id   b34d185c2f025a941c0eab65639f4911
#
_cell.length_a   1.000
_cell.length_b   1.000
_cell.length_c   1.000
_cell.angle_alpha   90.00
_cell.angle_beta   90.00
_cell.angle_gamma   90.00
#
_symmetry.space_group_name_H-M   'P 1'
#
loop_
_entity.id
_entity.type
_entity.pdbx_description
1 polymer ?
#
loop_
_entity_poly.entity_id
_entity_poly.type
_entity_poly.pdbx_seq_one_letter_code
_entity_poly.pdbx_strand_id
1 'polypeptide(L)'
;MTQESPAPLLFADLGLSDAVMKAVAAVGYESPSPIQAATIPALLAGRDVLGQAQTGTGKTAAFALPVLSNADLNQLKPQALVLAPTRELAIQVAEAFQKYAEAIPGFRVLPVYGGQPYAQQLSALKRGVHVVVGTPGRVIDHLDRGTLDLSQLKTLVLDEADEMLRMGFIDDVEAVLKKLPEKRQVALFSATMPPAIRRIAQTYLKDPAEVTIAAKTTTSANIRQRYWWVSGLHKLDALTRILEVEPFDGMIIFARTKAATEELAQKLQARGMAAAAINGDMQQAAREKTIAQLKDGKLDILVATDVAARGLDVERVSHVLNYDIPYDTESYVHRIGRTGRAGRNGDAILFVTPREKGMLRAIERATRQPIEEMQLPSVDAVNDTRVARFMTRITETLAGGQIDMYRDLLQRYESENNVPAIDIAAALAKLLQGDAPFLLTPPVRGAREEFAPRERNDRGDRNDRGERPRFEPKFERGPRADGERAARPPRAERPAFASDGAGAERPRRDPVAPRGEPEFGMESYRIEVGHTHGVKPANIVGAIANEAGLESRYIGRIDIQDDYSILDLPADMPRELLTHLKKVWVSGQQLNMRKLEEGEAAASPSKPRFPRGGKPSGRPNGPNRPMDRAGAPHRKGPPKPRGE
;
A
#
# COMPACT_ATOMS: atom_id res chain seq x y z
N MET A 1 1.55 -23.37 -48.63
CA MET A 1 0.26 -22.91 -48.09
C MET A 1 0.57 -21.82 -47.07
N THR A 2 0.52 -20.59 -47.51
CA THR A 2 0.64 -19.40 -46.66
C THR A 2 -0.62 -19.33 -45.81
N GLN A 3 -0.50 -19.55 -44.49
CA GLN A 3 -1.57 -19.24 -43.54
C GLN A 3 -1.79 -17.72 -43.57
N GLU A 4 -2.87 -17.29 -44.21
CA GLU A 4 -3.39 -15.95 -44.07
C GLU A 4 -3.69 -15.71 -42.58
N SER A 5 -2.99 -14.79 -41.99
CA SER A 5 -3.34 -14.31 -40.65
C SER A 5 -4.77 -13.77 -40.70
N PRO A 6 -5.68 -14.15 -39.78
CA PRO A 6 -7.04 -13.63 -39.76
C PRO A 6 -7.00 -12.11 -39.74
N ALA A 7 -7.85 -11.47 -40.53
CA ALA A 7 -7.97 -10.01 -40.58
C ALA A 7 -8.16 -9.45 -39.16
N PRO A 8 -7.53 -8.32 -38.78
CA PRO A 8 -7.69 -7.74 -37.48
C PRO A 8 -9.14 -7.36 -37.22
N LEU A 9 -9.72 -7.82 -36.12
CA LEU A 9 -11.06 -7.47 -35.68
C LEU A 9 -11.15 -5.95 -35.47
N LEU A 10 -12.16 -5.31 -36.06
CA LEU A 10 -12.39 -3.86 -35.92
C LEU A 10 -13.52 -3.58 -34.91
N PHE A 11 -13.59 -2.37 -34.39
CA PHE A 11 -14.71 -1.94 -33.53
C PHE A 11 -16.07 -2.02 -34.25
N ALA A 12 -16.09 -1.81 -35.57
CA ALA A 12 -17.29 -1.93 -36.40
C ALA A 12 -17.91 -3.32 -36.35
N ASP A 13 -17.10 -4.36 -36.10
CA ASP A 13 -17.54 -5.77 -36.07
C ASP A 13 -18.16 -6.16 -34.71
N LEU A 14 -18.07 -5.27 -33.69
CA LEU A 14 -18.51 -5.55 -32.31
C LEU A 14 -19.99 -5.27 -32.05
N GLY A 15 -20.73 -4.64 -33.01
CA GLY A 15 -22.16 -4.35 -32.86
C GLY A 15 -22.51 -3.16 -31.97
N LEU A 16 -21.58 -2.22 -31.76
CA LEU A 16 -21.82 -0.98 -31.05
C LEU A 16 -22.77 -0.06 -31.81
N SER A 17 -23.54 0.79 -31.12
CA SER A 17 -24.42 1.77 -31.76
C SER A 17 -23.64 2.83 -32.55
N ASP A 18 -24.26 3.39 -33.62
CA ASP A 18 -23.65 4.40 -34.49
C ASP A 18 -23.11 5.62 -33.72
N ALA A 19 -23.84 6.06 -32.69
CA ALA A 19 -23.42 7.18 -31.85
C ALA A 19 -22.14 6.87 -31.07
N VAL A 20 -22.02 5.66 -30.54
CA VAL A 20 -20.83 5.18 -29.84
C VAL A 20 -19.68 4.97 -30.83
N MET A 21 -19.94 4.45 -32.03
CA MET A 21 -18.93 4.32 -33.08
C MET A 21 -18.32 5.65 -33.51
N LYS A 22 -19.12 6.73 -33.59
CA LYS A 22 -18.59 8.08 -33.84
C LYS A 22 -17.64 8.53 -32.74
N ALA A 23 -17.97 8.25 -31.48
CA ALA A 23 -17.09 8.59 -30.35
C ALA A 23 -15.81 7.74 -30.35
N VAL A 24 -15.89 6.45 -30.67
CA VAL A 24 -14.73 5.55 -30.82
C VAL A 24 -13.76 6.09 -31.88
N ALA A 25 -14.28 6.53 -33.04
CA ALA A 25 -13.49 7.13 -34.11
C ALA A 25 -12.87 8.48 -33.69
N ALA A 26 -13.63 9.33 -32.98
CA ALA A 26 -13.15 10.63 -32.49
C ALA A 26 -12.02 10.49 -31.44
N VAL A 27 -12.03 9.42 -30.64
CA VAL A 27 -10.97 9.09 -29.69
C VAL A 27 -9.72 8.52 -30.37
N GLY A 28 -9.82 8.11 -31.65
CA GLY A 28 -8.72 7.53 -32.43
C GLY A 28 -8.51 6.05 -32.15
N TYR A 29 -9.53 5.32 -31.72
CA TYR A 29 -9.44 3.87 -31.55
C TYR A 29 -9.66 3.16 -32.91
N GLU A 30 -8.64 2.47 -33.39
CA GLU A 30 -8.68 1.72 -34.66
C GLU A 30 -9.14 0.28 -34.46
N SER A 31 -8.54 -0.44 -33.55
CA SER A 31 -8.82 -1.84 -33.27
C SER A 31 -9.09 -2.08 -31.77
N PRO A 32 -10.01 -3.00 -31.42
CA PRO A 32 -10.27 -3.32 -30.03
C PRO A 32 -9.11 -4.09 -29.40
N SER A 33 -8.80 -3.76 -28.15
CA SER A 33 -7.88 -4.56 -27.36
C SER A 33 -8.46 -5.97 -27.12
N PRO A 34 -7.63 -6.97 -26.76
CA PRO A 34 -8.11 -8.34 -26.54
C PRO A 34 -9.25 -8.44 -25.51
N ILE A 35 -9.22 -7.64 -24.43
CA ILE A 35 -10.31 -7.65 -23.43
C ILE A 35 -11.58 -7.03 -24.01
N GLN A 36 -11.47 -5.96 -24.80
CA GLN A 36 -12.60 -5.30 -25.45
C GLN A 36 -13.26 -6.23 -26.47
N ALA A 37 -12.47 -6.85 -27.35
CA ALA A 37 -12.93 -7.77 -28.36
C ALA A 37 -13.73 -8.96 -27.78
N ALA A 38 -13.28 -9.48 -26.63
CA ALA A 38 -13.91 -10.64 -25.99
C ALA A 38 -15.12 -10.27 -25.11
N THR A 39 -15.15 -9.08 -24.50
CA THR A 39 -16.20 -8.74 -23.52
C THR A 39 -17.33 -7.89 -24.10
N ILE A 40 -17.06 -7.00 -25.06
CA ILE A 40 -18.09 -6.11 -25.64
C ILE A 40 -19.28 -6.88 -26.22
N PRO A 41 -19.10 -7.91 -27.06
CA PRO A 41 -20.23 -8.64 -27.62
C PRO A 41 -21.09 -9.35 -26.57
N ALA A 42 -20.46 -9.91 -25.53
CA ALA A 42 -21.17 -10.55 -24.43
C ALA A 42 -22.01 -9.55 -23.61
N LEU A 43 -21.45 -8.36 -23.35
CA LEU A 43 -22.15 -7.29 -22.63
C LEU A 43 -23.30 -6.71 -23.46
N LEU A 44 -23.14 -6.53 -24.76
CA LEU A 44 -24.22 -6.09 -25.67
C LEU A 44 -25.38 -7.12 -25.72
N ALA A 45 -25.06 -8.41 -25.66
CA ALA A 45 -26.03 -9.50 -25.61
C ALA A 45 -26.71 -9.64 -24.21
N GLY A 46 -26.39 -8.80 -23.25
CA GLY A 46 -26.98 -8.82 -21.89
C GLY A 46 -26.44 -9.96 -21.00
N ARG A 47 -25.37 -10.67 -21.39
CA ARG A 47 -24.73 -11.71 -20.58
C ARG A 47 -23.86 -11.10 -19.49
N ASP A 48 -23.79 -11.78 -18.35
CA ASP A 48 -22.81 -11.44 -17.31
C ASP A 48 -21.39 -11.70 -17.80
N VAL A 49 -20.42 -10.92 -17.31
CA VAL A 49 -19.02 -11.01 -17.72
C VAL A 49 -18.10 -11.06 -16.49
N LEU A 50 -17.18 -12.01 -16.51
CA LEU A 50 -16.04 -12.07 -15.60
C LEU A 50 -14.76 -11.79 -16.39
N GLY A 51 -14.27 -10.56 -16.36
CA GLY A 51 -13.13 -10.10 -17.13
C GLY A 51 -11.87 -10.01 -16.27
N GLN A 52 -10.88 -10.86 -16.53
CA GLN A 52 -9.56 -10.76 -15.90
C GLN A 52 -8.53 -10.19 -16.87
N ALA A 53 -8.07 -8.96 -16.62
CA ALA A 53 -7.04 -8.30 -17.43
C ALA A 53 -6.31 -7.25 -16.60
N GLN A 54 -5.04 -6.99 -16.92
CA GLN A 54 -4.21 -5.99 -16.22
C GLN A 54 -4.75 -4.56 -16.38
N THR A 55 -4.28 -3.64 -15.52
CA THR A 55 -4.54 -2.20 -15.68
C THR A 55 -3.91 -1.69 -16.97
N GLY A 56 -4.56 -0.72 -17.63
CA GLY A 56 -4.09 -0.16 -18.90
C GLY A 56 -4.44 -0.98 -20.15
N THR A 57 -5.16 -2.09 -20.04
CA THR A 57 -5.59 -2.91 -21.19
C THR A 57 -6.88 -2.44 -21.86
N GLY A 58 -7.47 -1.33 -21.40
CA GLY A 58 -8.71 -0.78 -21.97
C GLY A 58 -10.00 -1.33 -21.36
N LYS A 59 -9.97 -1.86 -20.13
CA LYS A 59 -11.15 -2.38 -19.41
C LYS A 59 -12.29 -1.35 -19.33
N THR A 60 -11.98 -0.08 -19.09
CA THR A 60 -12.99 0.98 -18.99
C THR A 60 -13.83 1.08 -20.27
N ALA A 61 -13.21 1.10 -21.44
CA ALA A 61 -13.94 1.11 -22.71
C ALA A 61 -14.69 -0.23 -22.94
N ALA A 62 -14.14 -1.35 -22.45
CA ALA A 62 -14.77 -2.66 -22.59
C ALA A 62 -16.16 -2.75 -21.96
N PHE A 63 -16.41 -2.03 -20.85
CA PHE A 63 -17.76 -1.96 -20.25
C PHE A 63 -18.52 -0.66 -20.59
N ALA A 64 -17.83 0.47 -20.74
CA ALA A 64 -18.50 1.74 -20.97
C ALA A 64 -19.18 1.80 -22.35
N LEU A 65 -18.53 1.31 -23.41
CA LEU A 65 -19.09 1.34 -24.78
C LEU A 65 -20.39 0.53 -24.92
N PRO A 66 -20.50 -0.71 -24.41
CA PRO A 66 -21.76 -1.46 -24.46
C PRO A 66 -22.84 -0.86 -23.54
N VAL A 67 -22.48 -0.33 -22.36
CA VAL A 67 -23.43 0.38 -21.49
C VAL A 67 -24.02 1.60 -22.20
N LEU A 68 -23.20 2.38 -22.90
CA LEU A 68 -23.65 3.54 -23.69
C LEU A 68 -24.54 3.11 -24.88
N SER A 69 -24.17 2.02 -25.57
CA SER A 69 -24.93 1.53 -26.72
C SER A 69 -26.34 1.06 -26.31
N ASN A 70 -26.51 0.54 -25.08
CA ASN A 70 -27.77 0.04 -24.56
C ASN A 70 -28.54 1.07 -23.70
N ALA A 71 -28.05 2.32 -23.57
CA ALA A 71 -28.66 3.35 -22.74
C ALA A 71 -29.95 3.91 -23.36
N ASP A 72 -31.03 3.97 -22.57
CA ASP A 72 -32.26 4.65 -22.93
C ASP A 72 -32.21 6.09 -22.40
N LEU A 73 -32.10 7.07 -23.28
CA LEU A 73 -31.97 8.49 -22.92
C LEU A 73 -33.25 9.10 -22.34
N ASN A 74 -34.41 8.46 -22.52
CA ASN A 74 -35.67 8.91 -21.94
C ASN A 74 -35.83 8.49 -20.47
N GLN A 75 -35.04 7.50 -20.03
CA GLN A 75 -35.05 6.99 -18.66
C GLN A 75 -34.06 7.76 -17.80
N LEU A 76 -34.57 8.66 -16.96
CA LEU A 76 -33.75 9.55 -16.11
C LEU A 76 -33.29 8.93 -14.77
N LYS A 77 -33.76 7.72 -14.43
CA LYS A 77 -33.21 6.96 -13.29
C LYS A 77 -31.95 6.20 -13.74
N PRO A 78 -30.96 6.00 -12.86
CA PRO A 78 -29.74 5.30 -13.22
C PRO A 78 -30.01 3.89 -13.78
N GLN A 79 -29.49 3.65 -14.96
CA GLN A 79 -29.57 2.36 -15.67
C GLN A 79 -28.30 1.52 -15.50
N ALA A 80 -27.19 2.19 -15.21
CA ALA A 80 -25.94 1.52 -14.88
C ALA A 80 -25.32 2.11 -13.61
N LEU A 81 -24.76 1.23 -12.79
CA LEU A 81 -23.93 1.55 -11.65
C LEU A 81 -22.53 0.94 -11.86
N VAL A 82 -21.50 1.75 -11.75
CA VAL A 82 -20.11 1.31 -11.73
C VAL A 82 -19.56 1.53 -10.34
N LEU A 83 -19.09 0.49 -9.67
CA LEU A 83 -18.36 0.59 -8.41
C LEU A 83 -16.85 0.60 -8.68
N ALA A 84 -16.16 1.56 -8.11
CA ALA A 84 -14.71 1.75 -8.20
C ALA A 84 -14.10 1.87 -6.79
N PRO A 85 -12.87 1.34 -6.56
CA PRO A 85 -12.25 1.35 -5.23
C PRO A 85 -11.89 2.74 -4.71
N THR A 86 -11.60 3.68 -5.60
CA THR A 86 -11.12 5.02 -5.24
C THR A 86 -11.93 6.14 -5.90
N ARG A 87 -11.86 7.32 -5.29
CA ARG A 87 -12.52 8.54 -5.78
C ARG A 87 -11.98 8.94 -7.15
N GLU A 88 -10.66 8.85 -7.30
CA GLU A 88 -9.94 9.18 -8.53
C GLU A 88 -10.36 8.28 -9.68
N LEU A 89 -10.45 6.96 -9.45
CA LEU A 89 -10.93 6.04 -10.46
C LEU A 89 -12.42 6.29 -10.80
N ALA A 90 -13.26 6.59 -9.81
CA ALA A 90 -14.66 6.93 -10.06
C ALA A 90 -14.79 8.18 -10.95
N ILE A 91 -13.95 9.20 -10.73
CA ILE A 91 -13.90 10.40 -11.57
C ILE A 91 -13.42 10.03 -12.98
N GLN A 92 -12.32 9.31 -13.12
CA GLN A 92 -11.76 8.91 -14.42
C GLN A 92 -12.74 8.06 -15.24
N VAL A 93 -13.41 7.12 -14.61
CA VAL A 93 -14.44 6.31 -15.28
C VAL A 93 -15.62 7.19 -15.73
N ALA A 94 -16.05 8.15 -14.89
CA ALA A 94 -17.10 9.09 -15.26
C ALA A 94 -16.67 10.00 -16.43
N GLU A 95 -15.43 10.51 -16.41
CA GLU A 95 -14.84 11.29 -17.52
C GLU A 95 -14.75 10.45 -18.81
N ALA A 96 -14.37 9.17 -18.70
CA ALA A 96 -14.36 8.26 -19.85
C ALA A 96 -15.77 8.06 -20.42
N PHE A 97 -16.79 7.83 -19.59
CA PHE A 97 -18.19 7.79 -20.04
C PHE A 97 -18.59 9.09 -20.74
N GLN A 98 -18.24 10.26 -20.18
CA GLN A 98 -18.55 11.53 -20.78
C GLN A 98 -17.90 11.69 -22.16
N LYS A 99 -16.61 11.31 -22.27
CA LYS A 99 -15.87 11.35 -23.54
C LYS A 99 -16.48 10.40 -24.59
N TYR A 100 -16.83 9.16 -24.20
CA TYR A 100 -17.46 8.20 -25.12
C TYR A 100 -18.91 8.54 -25.45
N ALA A 101 -19.55 9.41 -24.69
CA ALA A 101 -20.92 9.88 -24.91
C ALA A 101 -20.98 11.24 -25.64
N GLU A 102 -19.88 11.76 -26.13
CA GLU A 102 -19.85 13.09 -26.78
C GLU A 102 -20.83 13.20 -27.96
N ALA A 103 -21.00 12.13 -28.72
CA ALA A 103 -21.96 12.03 -29.81
C ALA A 103 -23.38 11.60 -29.39
N ILE A 104 -23.67 11.54 -28.07
CA ILE A 104 -24.98 11.14 -27.50
C ILE A 104 -25.60 12.33 -26.75
N PRO A 105 -26.41 13.17 -27.42
CA PRO A 105 -26.99 14.35 -26.81
C PRO A 105 -27.90 13.98 -25.63
N GLY A 106 -27.74 14.69 -24.51
CA GLY A 106 -28.58 14.49 -23.32
C GLY A 106 -28.12 13.37 -22.38
N PHE A 107 -27.07 12.62 -22.71
CA PHE A 107 -26.48 11.64 -21.80
C PHE A 107 -25.92 12.32 -20.54
N ARG A 108 -26.10 11.68 -19.37
CA ARG A 108 -25.63 12.19 -18.09
C ARG A 108 -25.02 11.08 -17.26
N VAL A 109 -23.79 11.29 -16.83
CA VAL A 109 -23.07 10.44 -15.86
C VAL A 109 -22.77 11.25 -14.61
N LEU A 110 -22.84 10.62 -13.44
CA LEU A 110 -22.56 11.25 -12.15
C LEU A 110 -21.53 10.45 -11.36
N PRO A 111 -20.37 11.04 -11.05
CA PRO A 111 -19.47 10.46 -10.06
C PRO A 111 -19.99 10.70 -8.64
N VAL A 112 -20.07 9.61 -7.83
CA VAL A 112 -20.61 9.59 -6.46
C VAL A 112 -19.55 9.05 -5.51
N TYR A 113 -18.85 9.94 -4.78
CA TYR A 113 -17.75 9.57 -3.88
C TYR A 113 -17.71 10.44 -2.63
N GLY A 114 -17.01 9.96 -1.60
CA GLY A 114 -16.86 10.67 -0.34
C GLY A 114 -15.92 11.88 -0.45
N GLY A 115 -16.14 12.92 0.39
CA GLY A 115 -15.33 14.13 0.43
C GLY A 115 -15.80 15.26 -0.49
N GLN A 116 -16.70 14.97 -1.43
CA GLN A 116 -17.41 15.99 -2.22
C GLN A 116 -18.64 16.49 -1.44
N PRO A 117 -19.04 17.78 -1.59
CA PRO A 117 -20.26 18.29 -0.99
C PRO A 117 -21.51 17.50 -1.41
N TYR A 118 -22.27 17.05 -0.42
CA TYR A 118 -23.44 16.19 -0.64
C TYR A 118 -24.52 16.87 -1.51
N ALA A 119 -24.68 18.19 -1.34
CA ALA A 119 -25.67 18.97 -2.08
C ALA A 119 -25.49 18.92 -3.60
N GLN A 120 -24.25 18.86 -4.09
CA GLN A 120 -23.95 18.75 -5.53
C GLN A 120 -24.43 17.41 -6.09
N GLN A 121 -24.16 16.31 -5.39
CA GLN A 121 -24.60 14.98 -5.78
C GLN A 121 -26.13 14.89 -5.76
N LEU A 122 -26.79 15.41 -4.71
CA LEU A 122 -28.27 15.45 -4.61
C LEU A 122 -28.89 16.24 -5.76
N SER A 123 -28.33 17.42 -6.09
CA SER A 123 -28.84 18.25 -7.20
C SER A 123 -28.74 17.52 -8.54
N ALA A 124 -27.64 16.80 -8.77
CA ALA A 124 -27.46 16.03 -10.00
C ALA A 124 -28.42 14.83 -10.08
N LEU A 125 -28.58 14.08 -8.97
CA LEU A 125 -29.53 12.95 -8.89
C LEU A 125 -30.99 13.40 -9.13
N LYS A 126 -31.39 14.55 -8.58
CA LYS A 126 -32.74 15.12 -8.80
C LYS A 126 -32.98 15.52 -10.26
N ARG A 127 -31.94 15.98 -10.99
CA ARG A 127 -32.05 16.30 -12.43
C ARG A 127 -32.13 15.05 -13.31
N GLY A 128 -31.85 13.89 -12.75
CA GLY A 128 -31.79 12.62 -13.45
C GLY A 128 -30.42 12.36 -14.10
N VAL A 129 -29.96 11.12 -13.98
CA VAL A 129 -28.69 10.62 -14.55
C VAL A 129 -28.89 9.21 -15.09
N HIS A 130 -28.16 8.85 -16.14
CA HIS A 130 -28.26 7.54 -16.77
C HIS A 130 -27.27 6.55 -16.18
N VAL A 131 -26.09 7.03 -15.78
CA VAL A 131 -25.02 6.22 -15.19
C VAL A 131 -24.53 6.89 -13.90
N VAL A 132 -24.36 6.07 -12.86
CA VAL A 132 -23.69 6.45 -11.62
C VAL A 132 -22.39 5.69 -11.55
N VAL A 133 -21.28 6.40 -11.29
CA VAL A 133 -19.99 5.81 -11.02
C VAL A 133 -19.59 6.17 -9.59
N GLY A 134 -19.41 5.19 -8.71
CA GLY A 134 -19.22 5.55 -7.32
C GLY A 134 -18.29 4.65 -6.52
N THR A 135 -17.85 5.18 -5.37
CA THR A 135 -17.17 4.38 -4.35
C THR A 135 -18.22 3.70 -3.44
N PRO A 136 -18.00 2.42 -3.02
CA PRO A 136 -19.00 1.64 -2.31
C PRO A 136 -19.66 2.37 -1.14
N GLY A 137 -18.89 2.87 -0.17
CA GLY A 137 -19.41 3.51 1.02
C GLY A 137 -20.30 4.74 0.76
N ARG A 138 -20.00 5.60 -0.26
CA ARG A 138 -20.86 6.75 -0.61
C ARG A 138 -22.12 6.31 -1.36
N VAL A 139 -22.03 5.26 -2.16
CA VAL A 139 -23.22 4.67 -2.82
C VAL A 139 -24.18 4.11 -1.77
N ILE A 140 -23.67 3.39 -0.77
CA ILE A 140 -24.47 2.88 0.36
C ILE A 140 -25.15 4.04 1.11
N ASP A 141 -24.42 5.10 1.46
CA ASP A 141 -24.98 6.27 2.15
C ASP A 141 -26.15 6.90 1.38
N HIS A 142 -26.05 7.01 0.05
CA HIS A 142 -27.16 7.47 -0.79
C HIS A 142 -28.33 6.47 -0.84
N LEU A 143 -28.06 5.17 -0.89
CA LEU A 143 -29.09 4.13 -0.88
C LEU A 143 -29.82 4.10 0.47
N ASP A 144 -29.10 4.21 1.59
CA ASP A 144 -29.68 4.20 2.94
C ASP A 144 -30.55 5.44 3.20
N ARG A 145 -30.20 6.58 2.63
CA ARG A 145 -30.99 7.83 2.68
C ARG A 145 -32.12 7.88 1.65
N GLY A 146 -32.25 6.87 0.78
CA GLY A 146 -33.27 6.86 -0.28
C GLY A 146 -33.06 7.96 -1.33
N THR A 147 -31.86 8.53 -1.44
CA THR A 147 -31.56 9.62 -2.38
C THR A 147 -31.04 9.12 -3.73
N LEU A 148 -30.67 7.86 -3.82
CA LEU A 148 -30.29 7.14 -5.04
C LEU A 148 -31.29 6.00 -5.27
N ASP A 149 -32.09 6.12 -6.32
CA ASP A 149 -33.07 5.11 -6.71
C ASP A 149 -32.51 4.26 -7.86
N LEU A 150 -32.18 3.01 -7.57
CA LEU A 150 -31.66 2.02 -8.52
C LEU A 150 -32.70 1.01 -9.00
N SER A 151 -33.99 1.31 -8.82
CA SER A 151 -35.08 0.39 -9.21
C SER A 151 -35.13 0.05 -10.70
N GLN A 152 -34.53 0.88 -11.55
CA GLN A 152 -34.44 0.71 -13.00
C GLN A 152 -33.03 0.31 -13.49
N LEU A 153 -32.19 -0.19 -12.57
CA LEU A 153 -30.83 -0.59 -12.90
C LEU A 153 -30.83 -1.82 -13.85
N LYS A 154 -30.18 -1.69 -14.98
CA LYS A 154 -29.97 -2.74 -15.97
C LYS A 154 -28.61 -3.42 -15.81
N THR A 155 -27.57 -2.63 -15.52
CA THR A 155 -26.16 -3.11 -15.50
C THR A 155 -25.43 -2.66 -14.26
N LEU A 156 -24.77 -3.59 -13.57
CA LEU A 156 -23.78 -3.32 -12.53
C LEU A 156 -22.38 -3.67 -13.06
N VAL A 157 -21.44 -2.77 -12.86
CA VAL A 157 -20.01 -3.01 -13.14
C VAL A 157 -19.23 -2.92 -11.82
N LEU A 158 -18.40 -3.92 -11.56
CA LEU A 158 -17.39 -3.89 -10.49
C LEU A 158 -16.03 -3.74 -11.16
N ASP A 159 -15.41 -2.56 -11.07
CA ASP A 159 -14.11 -2.29 -11.68
C ASP A 159 -13.01 -2.32 -10.61
N GLU A 160 -11.86 -2.91 -10.92
CA GLU A 160 -10.76 -3.18 -9.99
C GLU A 160 -11.26 -3.88 -8.70
N ALA A 161 -12.00 -4.98 -8.85
CA ALA A 161 -12.61 -5.69 -7.73
C ALA A 161 -11.58 -6.21 -6.71
N ASP A 162 -10.40 -6.64 -7.15
CA ASP A 162 -9.28 -7.02 -6.29
C ASP A 162 -8.78 -5.86 -5.42
N GLU A 163 -8.77 -4.65 -5.94
CA GLU A 163 -8.42 -3.46 -5.16
C GLU A 163 -9.50 -3.11 -4.13
N MET A 164 -10.80 -3.28 -4.47
CA MET A 164 -11.87 -3.12 -3.49
C MET A 164 -11.73 -4.11 -2.33
N LEU A 165 -11.33 -5.37 -2.62
CA LEU A 165 -11.03 -6.37 -1.60
C LEU A 165 -9.88 -5.94 -0.68
N ARG A 166 -8.78 -5.45 -1.25
CA ARG A 166 -7.61 -4.99 -0.48
C ARG A 166 -7.90 -3.81 0.41
N MET A 167 -8.81 -2.94 -0.01
CA MET A 167 -9.25 -1.79 0.77
C MET A 167 -10.28 -2.14 1.83
N GLY A 168 -10.69 -3.41 1.94
CA GLY A 168 -11.69 -3.88 2.89
C GLY A 168 -13.13 -3.56 2.51
N PHE A 169 -13.40 -3.16 1.26
CA PHE A 169 -14.74 -2.78 0.79
C PHE A 169 -15.60 -3.97 0.34
N ILE A 170 -15.18 -5.20 0.60
CA ILE A 170 -15.90 -6.37 0.12
C ILE A 170 -17.31 -6.46 0.72
N ASP A 171 -17.44 -6.18 2.01
CA ASP A 171 -18.73 -6.17 2.70
C ASP A 171 -19.63 -5.03 2.20
N ASP A 172 -19.04 -3.88 1.90
CA ASP A 172 -19.74 -2.74 1.30
C ASP A 172 -20.26 -3.09 -0.12
N VAL A 173 -19.44 -3.75 -0.94
CA VAL A 173 -19.85 -4.23 -2.26
C VAL A 173 -21.00 -5.22 -2.15
N GLU A 174 -20.92 -6.19 -1.24
CA GLU A 174 -22.01 -7.14 -0.99
C GLU A 174 -23.28 -6.44 -0.48
N ALA A 175 -23.15 -5.40 0.37
CA ALA A 175 -24.27 -4.61 0.84
C ALA A 175 -24.99 -3.87 -0.29
N VAL A 176 -24.24 -3.31 -1.25
CA VAL A 176 -24.81 -2.73 -2.47
C VAL A 176 -25.51 -3.80 -3.30
N LEU A 177 -24.84 -4.93 -3.58
CA LEU A 177 -25.38 -6.03 -4.39
C LEU A 177 -26.74 -6.56 -3.89
N LYS A 178 -26.93 -6.62 -2.55
CA LYS A 178 -28.17 -7.06 -1.91
C LYS A 178 -29.33 -6.07 -2.08
N LYS A 179 -29.05 -4.79 -2.36
CA LYS A 179 -30.05 -3.73 -2.54
C LYS A 179 -30.47 -3.50 -3.99
N LEU A 180 -29.81 -4.16 -4.93
CA LEU A 180 -30.09 -4.03 -6.36
C LEU A 180 -31.22 -4.96 -6.83
N PRO A 181 -31.92 -4.63 -7.94
CA PRO A 181 -32.90 -5.51 -8.55
C PRO A 181 -32.31 -6.90 -8.90
N GLU A 182 -33.11 -7.95 -8.74
CA GLU A 182 -32.67 -9.33 -9.06
C GLU A 182 -32.33 -9.51 -10.54
N LYS A 183 -33.14 -8.89 -11.42
CA LYS A 183 -32.93 -8.94 -12.87
C LYS A 183 -32.00 -7.80 -13.27
N ARG A 184 -30.71 -8.10 -13.32
CA ARG A 184 -29.67 -7.20 -13.78
C ARG A 184 -28.54 -7.99 -14.43
N GLN A 185 -27.79 -7.32 -15.29
CA GLN A 185 -26.51 -7.80 -15.79
C GLN A 185 -25.40 -7.39 -14.82
N VAL A 186 -24.41 -8.28 -14.61
CA VAL A 186 -23.23 -7.99 -13.78
C VAL A 186 -21.97 -8.17 -14.60
N ALA A 187 -21.12 -7.16 -14.62
CA ALA A 187 -19.78 -7.20 -15.20
C ALA A 187 -18.73 -6.99 -14.10
N LEU A 188 -17.90 -8.00 -13.86
CA LEU A 188 -16.81 -7.93 -12.88
C LEU A 188 -15.48 -7.88 -13.60
N PHE A 189 -14.73 -6.81 -13.40
CA PHE A 189 -13.38 -6.64 -13.94
C PHE A 189 -12.35 -6.60 -12.80
N SER A 190 -11.28 -7.37 -12.96
CA SER A 190 -10.20 -7.46 -11.98
C SER A 190 -8.87 -7.75 -12.65
N ALA A 191 -7.76 -7.33 -12.08
CA ALA A 191 -6.43 -7.73 -12.54
C ALA A 191 -6.07 -9.12 -12.00
N THR A 192 -6.50 -9.45 -10.79
CA THR A 192 -6.24 -10.72 -10.12
C THR A 192 -7.54 -11.39 -9.70
N MET A 193 -7.51 -12.69 -9.45
CA MET A 193 -8.69 -13.46 -9.10
C MET A 193 -8.50 -14.22 -7.77
N PRO A 194 -8.35 -13.51 -6.64
CA PRO A 194 -8.25 -14.15 -5.33
C PRO A 194 -9.55 -14.88 -4.96
N PRO A 195 -9.51 -15.84 -4.01
CA PRO A 195 -10.67 -16.66 -3.65
C PRO A 195 -11.92 -15.86 -3.28
N ALA A 196 -11.76 -14.71 -2.62
CA ALA A 196 -12.91 -13.87 -2.23
C ALA A 196 -13.61 -13.25 -3.44
N ILE A 197 -12.87 -12.78 -4.46
CA ILE A 197 -13.45 -12.23 -5.69
C ILE A 197 -14.13 -13.37 -6.50
N ARG A 198 -13.51 -14.53 -6.54
CA ARG A 198 -14.12 -15.71 -7.18
C ARG A 198 -15.43 -16.09 -6.50
N ARG A 199 -15.51 -16.01 -5.16
CA ARG A 199 -16.76 -16.24 -4.41
C ARG A 199 -17.84 -15.23 -4.80
N ILE A 200 -17.52 -13.94 -4.91
CA ILE A 200 -18.47 -12.92 -5.37
C ILE A 200 -18.96 -13.23 -6.78
N ALA A 201 -18.04 -13.55 -7.70
CA ALA A 201 -18.43 -13.93 -9.07
C ALA A 201 -19.39 -15.11 -9.07
N GLN A 202 -19.09 -16.19 -8.33
CA GLN A 202 -19.94 -17.37 -8.24
C GLN A 202 -21.30 -17.10 -7.58
N THR A 203 -21.36 -16.16 -6.64
CA THR A 203 -22.61 -15.85 -5.90
C THR A 203 -23.55 -14.94 -6.69
N TYR A 204 -23.00 -13.97 -7.42
CA TYR A 204 -23.80 -12.86 -7.97
C TYR A 204 -23.85 -12.82 -9.50
N LEU A 205 -22.98 -13.53 -10.22
CA LEU A 205 -23.01 -13.64 -11.68
C LEU A 205 -23.78 -14.90 -12.10
N LYS A 206 -24.55 -14.79 -13.20
CA LYS A 206 -25.34 -15.88 -13.78
C LYS A 206 -24.77 -16.28 -15.12
N ASP A 207 -24.21 -17.48 -15.22
CA ASP A 207 -23.57 -18.02 -16.43
C ASP A 207 -22.67 -16.99 -17.17
N PRO A 208 -21.65 -16.44 -16.47
CA PRO A 208 -20.86 -15.35 -17.02
C PRO A 208 -19.98 -15.80 -18.19
N ALA A 209 -19.77 -14.92 -19.15
CA ALA A 209 -18.68 -15.06 -20.09
C ALA A 209 -17.37 -14.81 -19.36
N GLU A 210 -16.60 -15.89 -19.13
CA GLU A 210 -15.29 -15.79 -18.47
C GLU A 210 -14.22 -15.46 -19.51
N VAL A 211 -13.61 -14.27 -19.36
CA VAL A 211 -12.57 -13.76 -20.25
C VAL A 211 -11.31 -13.55 -19.42
N THR A 212 -10.26 -14.30 -19.72
CA THR A 212 -8.96 -14.14 -19.10
C THR A 212 -7.91 -13.77 -20.15
N ILE A 213 -7.41 -12.55 -20.08
CA ILE A 213 -6.32 -12.08 -20.92
C ILE A 213 -5.01 -12.40 -20.23
N ALA A 214 -4.36 -13.47 -20.66
CA ALA A 214 -3.06 -13.85 -20.14
C ALA A 214 -2.00 -12.84 -20.61
N ALA A 215 -1.42 -12.13 -19.68
CA ALA A 215 -0.24 -11.31 -19.97
C ALA A 215 1.01 -12.20 -20.04
N LYS A 216 1.87 -12.00 -21.03
CA LYS A 216 3.17 -12.68 -21.12
C LYS A 216 4.07 -12.36 -19.92
N THR A 217 3.94 -11.14 -19.38
CA THR A 217 4.59 -10.67 -18.16
C THR A 217 3.56 -9.99 -17.27
N THR A 218 3.75 -10.03 -15.95
CA THR A 218 2.84 -9.39 -14.99
C THR A 218 2.99 -7.86 -15.01
N THR A 219 4.07 -7.36 -15.61
CA THR A 219 4.37 -5.94 -15.78
C THR A 219 4.39 -5.58 -17.26
N SER A 220 4.13 -4.31 -17.56
CA SER A 220 4.23 -3.80 -18.93
C SER A 220 5.68 -3.91 -19.42
N ALA A 221 5.89 -4.46 -20.62
CA ALA A 221 7.22 -4.66 -21.20
C ALA A 221 7.98 -3.34 -21.45
N ASN A 222 7.28 -2.21 -21.46
CA ASN A 222 7.85 -0.88 -21.64
C ASN A 222 8.27 -0.20 -20.32
N ILE A 223 8.22 -0.90 -19.17
CA ILE A 223 8.70 -0.37 -17.89
C ILE A 223 10.06 -0.97 -17.57
N ARG A 224 11.10 -0.14 -17.60
CA ARG A 224 12.44 -0.49 -17.14
C ARG A 224 12.45 -0.54 -15.63
N GLN A 225 12.90 -1.67 -15.04
CA GLN A 225 12.89 -1.88 -13.59
C GLN A 225 14.31 -1.95 -13.08
N ARG A 226 14.63 -1.12 -12.07
CA ARG A 226 15.94 -1.02 -11.44
C ARG A 226 15.83 -1.01 -9.93
N TYR A 227 16.81 -1.58 -9.22
CA TYR A 227 16.87 -1.45 -7.76
C TYR A 227 18.23 -0.93 -7.30
N TRP A 228 18.23 -0.27 -6.16
CA TRP A 228 19.43 0.17 -5.47
C TRP A 228 19.51 -0.43 -4.08
N TRP A 229 20.69 -1.00 -3.72
CA TRP A 229 20.95 -1.47 -2.37
C TRP A 229 21.16 -0.30 -1.43
N VAL A 230 20.30 -0.19 -0.40
CA VAL A 230 20.43 0.81 0.67
C VAL A 230 21.58 0.38 1.59
N SER A 231 22.78 0.92 1.34
CA SER A 231 23.98 0.64 2.12
C SER A 231 24.86 1.88 2.20
N GLY A 232 25.25 2.27 3.42
CA GLY A 232 26.27 3.30 3.66
C GLY A 232 25.87 4.75 3.31
N LEU A 233 24.76 4.99 2.64
CA LEU A 233 24.23 6.31 2.31
C LEU A 233 22.76 6.40 2.74
N HIS A 234 22.33 7.56 3.25
CA HIS A 234 20.92 7.77 3.57
C HIS A 234 20.04 7.75 2.32
N LYS A 235 18.87 7.13 2.41
CA LYS A 235 17.89 7.04 1.30
C LYS A 235 17.60 8.41 0.67
N LEU A 236 17.51 9.46 1.49
CA LEU A 236 17.22 10.81 1.00
C LEU A 236 18.36 11.36 0.13
N ASP A 237 19.61 11.13 0.51
CA ASP A 237 20.76 11.61 -0.27
C ASP A 237 20.89 10.85 -1.59
N ALA A 238 20.64 9.53 -1.56
CA ALA A 238 20.55 8.72 -2.76
C ALA A 238 19.45 9.21 -3.71
N LEU A 239 18.25 9.45 -3.16
CA LEU A 239 17.12 9.99 -3.90
C LEU A 239 17.47 11.36 -4.54
N THR A 240 18.08 12.26 -3.77
CA THR A 240 18.46 13.58 -4.28
C THR A 240 19.42 13.47 -5.46
N ARG A 241 20.43 12.59 -5.38
CA ARG A 241 21.36 12.36 -6.50
C ARG A 241 20.66 11.84 -7.76
N ILE A 242 19.72 10.91 -7.60
CA ILE A 242 18.92 10.39 -8.72
C ILE A 242 18.12 11.52 -9.35
N LEU A 243 17.38 12.31 -8.53
CA LEU A 243 16.53 13.41 -9.00
C LEU A 243 17.31 14.54 -9.69
N GLU A 244 18.58 14.72 -9.34
CA GLU A 244 19.43 15.73 -9.96
C GLU A 244 20.01 15.30 -11.32
N VAL A 245 20.24 14.01 -11.51
CA VAL A 245 20.93 13.50 -12.71
C VAL A 245 19.98 12.89 -13.73
N GLU A 246 18.99 12.12 -13.27
CA GLU A 246 18.06 11.47 -14.20
C GLU A 246 17.00 12.44 -14.72
N PRO A 247 16.81 12.52 -16.04
CA PRO A 247 15.74 13.31 -16.63
C PRO A 247 14.39 12.60 -16.40
N PHE A 248 13.41 13.31 -15.90
CA PHE A 248 12.04 12.81 -15.77
C PHE A 248 11.01 13.92 -16.05
N ASP A 249 9.87 13.55 -16.60
CA ASP A 249 8.76 14.48 -16.83
C ASP A 249 7.93 14.69 -15.56
N GLY A 250 7.59 13.57 -14.92
CA GLY A 250 6.91 13.53 -13.63
C GLY A 250 7.26 12.23 -12.90
N MET A 251 7.31 12.30 -11.56
CA MET A 251 7.68 11.16 -10.71
C MET A 251 6.69 10.97 -9.58
N ILE A 252 6.31 9.70 -9.34
CA ILE A 252 5.59 9.31 -8.12
C ILE A 252 6.55 8.54 -7.21
N ILE A 253 6.72 9.04 -5.98
CA ILE A 253 7.54 8.40 -4.95
C ILE A 253 6.63 7.74 -3.92
N PHE A 254 6.77 6.44 -3.74
CA PHE A 254 5.99 5.68 -2.76
C PHE A 254 6.70 5.57 -1.42
N ALA A 255 6.08 6.09 -0.37
CA ALA A 255 6.50 5.96 1.01
C ALA A 255 5.47 5.17 1.83
N ARG A 256 5.95 4.50 2.89
CA ARG A 256 5.15 3.52 3.65
C ARG A 256 4.07 4.15 4.51
N THR A 257 4.31 5.32 5.09
CA THR A 257 3.39 5.98 6.03
C THR A 257 3.02 7.39 5.58
N LYS A 258 1.88 7.89 6.08
CA LYS A 258 1.41 9.25 5.81
C LYS A 258 2.44 10.29 6.26
N ALA A 259 2.95 10.17 7.50
CA ALA A 259 3.98 11.06 8.02
C ALA A 259 5.25 11.07 7.16
N ALA A 260 5.70 9.89 6.69
CA ALA A 260 6.85 9.80 5.80
C ALA A 260 6.63 10.50 4.46
N THR A 261 5.37 10.51 3.93
CA THR A 261 5.09 11.25 2.68
C THR A 261 5.24 12.75 2.86
N GLU A 262 4.74 13.30 3.98
CA GLU A 262 4.82 14.72 4.29
C GLU A 262 6.25 15.15 4.55
N GLU A 263 6.96 14.42 5.40
CA GLU A 263 8.37 14.67 5.73
C GLU A 263 9.26 14.64 4.47
N LEU A 264 9.08 13.63 3.63
CA LEU A 264 9.87 13.48 2.41
C LEU A 264 9.58 14.61 1.42
N ALA A 265 8.31 14.97 1.21
CA ALA A 265 7.93 16.08 0.34
C ALA A 265 8.51 17.42 0.83
N GLN A 266 8.42 17.72 2.14
CA GLN A 266 9.02 18.91 2.73
C GLN A 266 10.54 18.96 2.54
N LYS A 267 11.23 17.82 2.75
CA LYS A 267 12.69 17.73 2.55
C LYS A 267 13.09 17.93 1.08
N LEU A 268 12.26 17.48 0.13
CA LEU A 268 12.48 17.70 -1.30
C LEU A 268 12.23 19.17 -1.67
N GLN A 269 11.17 19.78 -1.14
CA GLN A 269 10.89 21.21 -1.33
C GLN A 269 12.03 22.09 -0.80
N ALA A 270 12.55 21.77 0.41
CA ALA A 270 13.69 22.48 0.99
C ALA A 270 14.97 22.37 0.12
N ARG A 271 15.04 21.40 -0.79
CA ARG A 271 16.09 21.25 -1.80
C ARG A 271 15.77 21.90 -3.14
N GLY A 272 14.68 22.68 -3.21
CA GLY A 272 14.26 23.40 -4.41
C GLY A 272 13.49 22.55 -5.44
N MET A 273 13.03 21.35 -5.06
CA MET A 273 12.28 20.49 -5.97
C MET A 273 10.78 20.79 -5.88
N ALA A 274 10.08 20.80 -7.03
CA ALA A 274 8.63 20.94 -7.09
C ALA A 274 7.95 19.64 -6.66
N ALA A 275 7.87 19.41 -5.36
CA ALA A 275 7.35 18.19 -4.73
C ALA A 275 6.12 18.48 -3.86
N ALA A 276 5.17 17.55 -3.78
CA ALA A 276 4.05 17.60 -2.84
C ALA A 276 3.72 16.21 -2.31
N ALA A 277 3.19 16.15 -1.08
CA ALA A 277 2.66 14.92 -0.51
C ALA A 277 1.19 14.71 -0.90
N ILE A 278 0.79 13.44 -1.04
CA ILE A 278 -0.60 13.03 -1.14
C ILE A 278 -0.85 11.82 -0.22
N ASN A 279 -1.83 11.94 0.68
CA ASN A 279 -2.19 10.89 1.61
C ASN A 279 -3.69 10.87 1.91
N GLY A 280 -4.15 9.90 2.70
CA GLY A 280 -5.58 9.69 2.98
C GLY A 280 -6.25 10.77 3.82
N ASP A 281 -5.48 11.59 4.56
CA ASP A 281 -6.00 12.61 5.47
C ASP A 281 -6.21 13.96 4.78
N MET A 282 -5.66 14.11 3.56
CA MET A 282 -5.80 15.32 2.75
C MET A 282 -7.25 15.55 2.34
N GLN A 283 -7.72 16.80 2.47
CA GLN A 283 -9.03 17.20 1.96
C GLN A 283 -9.13 16.98 0.46
N GLN A 284 -10.30 16.53 -0.01
CA GLN A 284 -10.49 16.12 -1.41
C GLN A 284 -10.16 17.25 -2.41
N ALA A 285 -10.59 18.47 -2.14
CA ALA A 285 -10.29 19.62 -3.01
C ALA A 285 -8.78 19.91 -3.13
N ALA A 286 -8.03 19.79 -2.02
CA ALA A 286 -6.59 19.95 -2.01
C ALA A 286 -5.89 18.82 -2.80
N ARG A 287 -6.39 17.58 -2.66
CA ARG A 287 -5.91 16.40 -3.37
C ARG A 287 -6.11 16.54 -4.89
N GLU A 288 -7.30 16.91 -5.33
CA GLU A 288 -7.62 17.17 -6.75
C GLU A 288 -6.73 18.27 -7.32
N LYS A 289 -6.54 19.38 -6.57
CA LYS A 289 -5.62 20.46 -6.94
C LYS A 289 -4.19 19.98 -7.11
N THR A 290 -3.68 19.15 -6.19
CA THR A 290 -2.31 18.61 -6.27
C THR A 290 -2.14 17.70 -7.49
N ILE A 291 -3.14 16.86 -7.79
CA ILE A 291 -3.13 16.00 -8.98
C ILE A 291 -3.18 16.86 -10.27
N ALA A 292 -4.00 17.90 -10.30
CA ALA A 292 -4.06 18.82 -11.43
C ALA A 292 -2.70 19.52 -11.64
N GLN A 293 -2.05 19.99 -10.57
CA GLN A 293 -0.71 20.58 -10.66
C GLN A 293 0.34 19.61 -11.23
N LEU A 294 0.26 18.30 -10.87
CA LEU A 294 1.12 17.27 -11.45
C LEU A 294 0.81 17.09 -12.95
N LYS A 295 -0.45 17.06 -13.35
CA LYS A 295 -0.86 16.98 -14.77
C LYS A 295 -0.37 18.17 -15.58
N ASP A 296 -0.49 19.38 -15.03
CA ASP A 296 -0.12 20.65 -15.68
C ASP A 296 1.40 20.92 -15.71
N GLY A 297 2.23 20.09 -15.06
CA GLY A 297 3.67 20.34 -14.99
C GLY A 297 4.10 21.44 -14.00
N LYS A 298 3.19 21.88 -13.12
CA LYS A 298 3.51 22.81 -12.02
C LYS A 298 4.12 22.08 -10.82
N LEU A 299 3.95 20.79 -10.77
CA LEU A 299 4.50 19.87 -9.79
C LEU A 299 5.19 18.74 -10.55
N ASP A 300 6.42 18.41 -10.18
CA ASP A 300 7.19 17.35 -10.84
C ASP A 300 7.23 16.05 -10.04
N ILE A 301 7.12 16.14 -8.71
CA ILE A 301 7.26 15.00 -7.80
C ILE A 301 6.05 14.90 -6.88
N LEU A 302 5.39 13.74 -6.91
CA LEU A 302 4.32 13.41 -5.99
C LEU A 302 4.78 12.34 -5.01
N VAL A 303 4.80 12.62 -3.72
CA VAL A 303 5.12 11.63 -2.68
C VAL A 303 3.82 11.08 -2.11
N ALA A 304 3.60 9.77 -2.25
CA ALA A 304 2.31 9.16 -1.99
C ALA A 304 2.40 7.87 -1.15
N THR A 305 1.33 7.54 -0.44
CA THR A 305 1.09 6.19 0.08
C THR A 305 0.39 5.34 -0.98
N ASP A 306 0.43 3.99 -0.84
CA ASP A 306 -0.27 3.08 -1.75
C ASP A 306 -1.73 3.46 -1.96
N VAL A 307 -2.46 3.67 -0.86
CA VAL A 307 -3.90 4.02 -0.89
C VAL A 307 -4.13 5.35 -1.62
N ALA A 308 -3.25 6.32 -1.41
CA ALA A 308 -3.40 7.64 -2.01
C ALA A 308 -3.01 7.69 -3.49
N ALA A 309 -2.10 6.86 -3.94
CA ALA A 309 -1.71 6.81 -5.34
C ALA A 309 -2.58 5.88 -6.20
N ARG A 310 -3.45 5.08 -5.57
CA ARG A 310 -4.40 4.24 -6.31
C ARG A 310 -5.33 5.08 -7.17
N GLY A 311 -5.63 4.58 -8.35
CA GLY A 311 -6.49 5.28 -9.29
C GLY A 311 -5.86 6.51 -9.95
N LEU A 312 -4.66 6.96 -9.58
CA LEU A 312 -4.01 8.07 -10.26
C LEU A 312 -3.67 7.69 -11.71
N ASP A 313 -4.17 8.50 -12.64
CA ASP A 313 -3.86 8.42 -14.07
C ASP A 313 -3.32 9.76 -14.55
N VAL A 314 -2.00 9.83 -14.65
CA VAL A 314 -1.28 11.02 -15.08
C VAL A 314 -0.27 10.59 -16.13
N GLU A 315 -0.56 10.85 -17.40
CA GLU A 315 0.24 10.40 -18.54
C GLU A 315 1.69 10.89 -18.53
N ARG A 316 1.94 12.06 -17.93
CA ARG A 316 3.30 12.60 -17.87
C ARG A 316 4.20 11.92 -16.84
N VAL A 317 3.68 10.98 -16.01
CA VAL A 317 4.50 10.26 -15.05
C VAL A 317 5.42 9.29 -15.79
N SER A 318 6.68 9.67 -15.94
CA SER A 318 7.73 8.88 -16.57
C SER A 318 8.43 7.95 -15.58
N HIS A 319 8.45 8.30 -14.27
CA HIS A 319 9.18 7.56 -13.25
C HIS A 319 8.31 7.20 -12.05
N VAL A 320 8.52 6.00 -11.52
CA VAL A 320 7.99 5.55 -10.22
C VAL A 320 9.16 5.14 -9.34
N LEU A 321 9.27 5.73 -8.16
CA LEU A 321 10.30 5.37 -7.20
C LEU A 321 9.66 4.79 -5.93
N ASN A 322 10.03 3.55 -5.61
CA ASN A 322 9.65 2.91 -4.36
C ASN A 322 10.68 3.24 -3.29
N TYR A 323 10.48 4.34 -2.56
CA TYR A 323 11.33 4.76 -1.44
C TYR A 323 11.33 3.72 -0.32
N ASP A 324 10.17 3.10 -0.13
CA ASP A 324 9.99 1.92 0.70
C ASP A 324 9.43 0.76 -0.12
N ILE A 325 10.04 -0.41 0.02
CA ILE A 325 9.59 -1.63 -0.63
C ILE A 325 8.14 -1.95 -0.22
N PRO A 326 7.26 -2.36 -1.14
CA PRO A 326 5.89 -2.73 -0.82
C PRO A 326 5.82 -4.01 0.03
N TYR A 327 4.69 -4.21 0.71
CA TYR A 327 4.48 -5.39 1.55
C TYR A 327 4.21 -6.67 0.77
N ASP A 328 3.74 -6.55 -0.47
CA ASP A 328 3.41 -7.66 -1.36
C ASP A 328 3.77 -7.35 -2.82
N THR A 329 3.87 -8.40 -3.61
CA THR A 329 4.31 -8.33 -5.01
C THR A 329 3.29 -7.65 -5.92
N GLU A 330 2.03 -7.74 -5.59
CA GLU A 330 0.94 -7.18 -6.37
C GLU A 330 0.88 -5.65 -6.19
N SER A 331 1.08 -5.16 -4.95
CA SER A 331 1.27 -3.73 -4.67
C SER A 331 2.43 -3.15 -5.48
N TYR A 332 3.52 -3.91 -5.66
CA TYR A 332 4.62 -3.47 -6.53
C TYR A 332 4.15 -3.24 -7.97
N VAL A 333 3.45 -4.21 -8.54
CA VAL A 333 2.92 -4.11 -9.92
C VAL A 333 1.97 -2.91 -10.06
N HIS A 334 1.09 -2.68 -9.09
CA HIS A 334 0.15 -1.55 -9.07
C HIS A 334 0.85 -0.20 -8.93
N ARG A 335 1.97 -0.12 -8.18
CA ARG A 335 2.79 1.08 -8.07
C ARG A 335 3.45 1.40 -9.40
N ILE A 336 4.19 0.45 -9.98
CA ILE A 336 4.92 0.70 -11.23
C ILE A 336 3.99 0.92 -12.42
N GLY A 337 2.77 0.36 -12.39
CA GLY A 337 1.71 0.64 -13.37
C GLY A 337 1.19 2.09 -13.36
N ARG A 338 1.76 2.99 -12.53
CA ARG A 338 1.50 4.44 -12.63
C ARG A 338 2.34 5.11 -13.72
N THR A 339 3.39 4.44 -14.21
CA THR A 339 4.18 4.85 -15.39
C THR A 339 4.00 3.87 -16.55
N GLY A 340 4.63 4.12 -17.69
CA GLY A 340 4.54 3.26 -18.87
C GLY A 340 3.15 3.21 -19.50
N ARG A 341 2.34 4.25 -19.35
CA ARG A 341 0.96 4.32 -19.85
C ARG A 341 0.90 4.83 -21.28
N ALA A 342 -0.21 4.52 -21.96
CA ALA A 342 -0.47 4.92 -23.34
C ALA A 342 0.68 4.57 -24.32
N GLY A 343 1.36 3.44 -24.11
CA GLY A 343 2.47 3.00 -24.95
C GLY A 343 3.81 3.72 -24.72
N ARG A 344 3.88 4.66 -23.77
CA ARG A 344 5.13 5.35 -23.41
C ARG A 344 6.05 4.44 -22.62
N ASN A 345 7.35 4.73 -22.66
CA ASN A 345 8.32 4.07 -21.79
C ASN A 345 8.24 4.63 -20.38
N GLY A 346 8.46 3.78 -19.38
CA GLY A 346 8.50 4.15 -17.98
C GLY A 346 9.73 3.59 -17.26
N ASP A 347 10.14 4.26 -16.19
CA ASP A 347 11.21 3.80 -15.31
C ASP A 347 10.65 3.54 -13.90
N ALA A 348 11.03 2.39 -13.34
CA ALA A 348 10.70 2.01 -11.97
C ALA A 348 11.98 1.78 -11.17
N ILE A 349 12.13 2.50 -10.06
CA ILE A 349 13.28 2.39 -9.17
C ILE A 349 12.81 1.87 -7.81
N LEU A 350 13.53 0.90 -7.26
CA LEU A 350 13.23 0.27 -5.99
C LEU A 350 14.39 0.39 -5.01
N PHE A 351 14.19 1.00 -3.86
CA PHE A 351 15.15 1.02 -2.77
C PHE A 351 14.99 -0.24 -1.92
N VAL A 352 16.05 -1.01 -1.79
CA VAL A 352 16.05 -2.32 -1.11
C VAL A 352 17.08 -2.35 -0.01
N THR A 353 16.67 -2.64 1.22
CA THR A 353 17.60 -2.91 2.32
C THR A 353 18.02 -4.39 2.29
N PRO A 354 19.17 -4.75 2.88
CA PRO A 354 19.63 -6.15 2.93
C PRO A 354 18.59 -7.11 3.55
N ARG A 355 17.76 -6.63 4.48
CA ARG A 355 16.68 -7.42 5.11
C ARG A 355 15.52 -7.71 4.14
N GLU A 356 15.35 -6.90 3.12
CA GLU A 356 14.26 -6.97 2.15
C GLU A 356 14.60 -7.78 0.88
N LYS A 357 15.78 -8.41 0.84
CA LYS A 357 16.24 -9.28 -0.27
C LYS A 357 15.23 -10.37 -0.64
N GLY A 358 14.51 -10.89 0.36
CA GLY A 358 13.47 -11.90 0.15
C GLY A 358 12.30 -11.36 -0.67
N MET A 359 11.88 -10.13 -0.39
CA MET A 359 10.80 -9.46 -1.13
C MET A 359 11.22 -9.11 -2.56
N LEU A 360 12.44 -8.61 -2.77
CA LEU A 360 12.98 -8.37 -4.12
C LEU A 360 12.87 -9.63 -4.99
N ARG A 361 13.36 -10.79 -4.50
CA ARG A 361 13.25 -12.06 -5.21
C ARG A 361 11.79 -12.53 -5.43
N ALA A 362 10.89 -12.21 -4.51
CA ALA A 362 9.47 -12.49 -4.68
C ALA A 362 8.87 -11.65 -5.80
N ILE A 363 9.23 -10.37 -5.88
CA ILE A 363 8.82 -9.45 -6.95
C ILE A 363 9.32 -9.94 -8.31
N GLU A 364 10.61 -10.27 -8.44
CA GLU A 364 11.18 -10.79 -9.69
C GLU A 364 10.46 -12.06 -10.18
N ARG A 365 10.14 -12.99 -9.26
CA ARG A 365 9.37 -14.20 -9.58
C ARG A 365 7.94 -13.89 -10.01
N ALA A 366 7.29 -12.95 -9.35
CA ALA A 366 5.92 -12.56 -9.65
C ALA A 366 5.82 -11.81 -10.99
N THR A 367 6.77 -10.91 -11.26
CA THR A 367 6.82 -10.13 -12.50
C THR A 367 7.39 -10.92 -13.68
N ARG A 368 8.06 -12.05 -13.40
CA ARG A 368 8.78 -12.86 -14.40
C ARG A 368 9.83 -12.04 -15.17
N GLN A 369 10.36 -11.02 -14.54
CA GLN A 369 11.40 -10.15 -15.08
C GLN A 369 12.47 -9.93 -14.02
N PRO A 370 13.78 -10.02 -14.37
CA PRO A 370 14.85 -9.61 -13.47
C PRO A 370 14.80 -8.10 -13.30
N ILE A 371 15.09 -7.63 -12.08
CA ILE A 371 15.24 -6.21 -11.78
C ILE A 371 16.71 -5.88 -11.77
N GLU A 372 17.15 -4.92 -12.58
CA GLU A 372 18.56 -4.57 -12.74
C GLU A 372 19.10 -3.82 -11.52
N GLU A 373 20.29 -4.19 -11.05
CA GLU A 373 20.97 -3.40 -10.03
C GLU A 373 21.50 -2.09 -10.62
N MET A 374 21.12 -0.96 -10.02
CA MET A 374 21.57 0.35 -10.46
C MET A 374 22.71 0.87 -9.56
N GLN A 375 23.65 1.55 -10.16
CA GLN A 375 24.63 2.36 -9.46
C GLN A 375 24.08 3.77 -9.26
N LEU A 376 24.28 4.33 -8.06
CA LEU A 376 23.91 5.72 -7.82
C LEU A 376 24.81 6.66 -8.64
N PRO A 377 24.26 7.79 -9.11
CA PRO A 377 25.07 8.85 -9.70
C PRO A 377 26.21 9.25 -8.76
N SER A 378 27.41 9.37 -9.30
CA SER A 378 28.58 9.84 -8.53
C SER A 378 28.40 11.31 -8.12
N VAL A 379 29.17 11.76 -7.13
CA VAL A 379 29.18 13.18 -6.74
C VAL A 379 29.62 14.04 -7.93
N ASP A 380 30.57 13.57 -8.71
CA ASP A 380 31.06 14.28 -9.90
C ASP A 380 29.97 14.42 -10.96
N ALA A 381 29.23 13.34 -11.27
CA ALA A 381 28.10 13.41 -12.21
C ALA A 381 27.02 14.39 -11.76
N VAL A 382 26.73 14.47 -10.45
CA VAL A 382 25.81 15.47 -9.91
C VAL A 382 26.36 16.87 -10.09
N ASN A 383 27.63 17.08 -9.78
CA ASN A 383 28.29 18.37 -9.91
C ASN A 383 28.35 18.83 -11.37
N ASP A 384 28.67 17.95 -12.31
CA ASP A 384 28.66 18.22 -13.75
C ASP A 384 27.27 18.65 -14.22
N THR A 385 26.22 17.96 -13.77
CA THR A 385 24.84 18.32 -14.11
C THR A 385 24.45 19.68 -13.54
N ARG A 386 24.85 20.01 -12.30
CA ARG A 386 24.61 21.32 -11.70
C ARG A 386 25.32 22.43 -12.48
N VAL A 387 26.57 22.22 -12.84
CA VAL A 387 27.35 23.17 -13.64
C VAL A 387 26.70 23.35 -15.02
N ALA A 388 26.36 22.26 -15.71
CA ALA A 388 25.69 22.32 -16.99
C ALA A 388 24.36 23.11 -16.94
N ARG A 389 23.50 22.82 -15.96
CA ARG A 389 22.25 23.57 -15.76
C ARG A 389 22.48 25.05 -15.48
N PHE A 390 23.49 25.38 -14.68
CA PHE A 390 23.83 26.77 -14.40
C PHE A 390 24.27 27.50 -15.67
N MET A 391 25.15 26.88 -16.48
CA MET A 391 25.58 27.45 -17.77
C MET A 391 24.42 27.62 -18.76
N THR A 392 23.52 26.62 -18.84
CA THR A 392 22.33 26.70 -19.69
C THR A 392 21.43 27.88 -19.28
N ARG A 393 21.17 28.06 -17.98
CA ARG A 393 20.38 29.20 -17.47
C ARG A 393 21.01 30.53 -17.81
N ILE A 394 22.32 30.68 -17.76
CA ILE A 394 23.01 31.89 -18.19
C ILE A 394 22.76 32.14 -19.69
N THR A 395 22.95 31.10 -20.54
CA THR A 395 22.75 31.18 -21.99
C THR A 395 21.30 31.56 -22.32
N GLU A 396 20.32 30.94 -21.70
CA GLU A 396 18.90 31.22 -21.90
C GLU A 396 18.54 32.64 -21.46
N THR A 397 19.08 33.10 -20.31
CA THR A 397 18.86 34.46 -19.81
C THR A 397 19.45 35.49 -20.77
N LEU A 398 20.64 35.25 -21.31
CA LEU A 398 21.28 36.10 -22.30
C LEU A 398 20.48 36.13 -23.61
N ALA A 399 19.99 34.98 -24.07
CA ALA A 399 19.18 34.88 -25.30
C ALA A 399 17.77 35.53 -25.14
N GLY A 400 17.21 35.53 -23.93
CA GLY A 400 15.90 36.10 -23.63
C GLY A 400 15.85 37.64 -23.73
N GLY A 401 17.00 38.32 -23.83
CA GLY A 401 17.09 39.78 -23.86
C GLY A 401 16.66 40.41 -22.53
N GLN A 402 16.29 41.69 -22.57
CA GLN A 402 15.85 42.48 -21.39
C GLN A 402 16.93 42.64 -20.30
N ILE A 403 18.21 42.54 -20.67
CA ILE A 403 19.35 42.66 -19.74
C ILE A 403 20.03 44.03 -19.81
N ASP A 404 19.59 44.93 -20.75
CA ASP A 404 20.29 46.19 -20.97
C ASP A 404 20.34 47.09 -19.76
N MET A 405 19.21 47.24 -19.05
CA MET A 405 19.16 47.97 -17.79
C MET A 405 20.15 47.42 -16.73
N TYR A 406 20.25 46.10 -16.62
CA TYR A 406 21.20 45.46 -15.68
C TYR A 406 22.64 45.66 -16.15
N ARG A 407 22.89 45.65 -17.48
CA ARG A 407 24.22 45.91 -18.04
C ARG A 407 24.67 47.32 -17.68
N ASP A 408 23.81 48.34 -17.88
CA ASP A 408 24.12 49.73 -17.55
C ASP A 408 24.41 49.90 -16.05
N LEU A 409 23.63 49.26 -15.17
CA LEU A 409 23.86 49.29 -13.74
C LEU A 409 25.20 48.65 -13.36
N LEU A 410 25.57 47.53 -13.99
CA LEU A 410 26.82 46.86 -13.71
C LEU A 410 28.03 47.60 -14.25
N GLN A 411 27.94 48.23 -15.43
CA GLN A 411 28.98 49.11 -15.98
C GLN A 411 29.22 50.31 -15.07
N ARG A 412 28.16 50.89 -14.53
CA ARG A 412 28.27 51.97 -13.56
C ARG A 412 28.97 51.52 -12.29
N TYR A 413 28.57 50.37 -11.74
CA TYR A 413 29.20 49.78 -10.53
C TYR A 413 30.69 49.50 -10.76
N GLU A 414 31.04 48.91 -11.91
CA GLU A 414 32.41 48.65 -12.34
C GLU A 414 33.25 49.93 -12.35
N SER A 415 32.72 51.01 -12.94
CA SER A 415 33.40 52.30 -13.05
C SER A 415 33.57 53.01 -11.70
N GLU A 416 32.54 52.98 -10.86
CA GLU A 416 32.55 53.66 -9.54
C GLU A 416 33.43 52.96 -8.51
N ASN A 417 33.51 51.61 -8.58
CA ASN A 417 34.19 50.82 -7.55
C ASN A 417 35.52 50.21 -8.02
N ASN A 418 35.87 50.37 -9.29
CA ASN A 418 37.06 49.78 -9.91
C ASN A 418 37.17 48.27 -9.73
N VAL A 419 36.04 47.51 -9.87
CA VAL A 419 35.91 46.07 -9.72
C VAL A 419 35.69 45.46 -11.09
N PRO A 420 36.47 44.44 -11.51
CA PRO A 420 36.30 43.77 -12.81
C PRO A 420 34.90 43.17 -12.97
N ALA A 421 34.34 43.27 -14.18
CA ALA A 421 33.01 42.73 -14.49
C ALA A 421 32.89 41.22 -14.16
N ILE A 422 33.95 40.45 -14.30
CA ILE A 422 33.97 39.03 -13.97
C ILE A 422 33.79 38.76 -12.45
N ASP A 423 34.36 39.63 -11.61
CA ASP A 423 34.22 39.51 -10.17
C ASP A 423 32.79 39.90 -9.71
N ILE A 424 32.20 40.90 -10.38
CA ILE A 424 30.81 41.26 -10.18
C ILE A 424 29.90 40.10 -10.57
N ALA A 425 30.14 39.47 -11.74
CA ALA A 425 29.40 38.31 -12.19
C ALA A 425 29.53 37.14 -11.22
N ALA A 426 30.71 36.87 -10.67
CA ALA A 426 30.95 35.84 -9.67
C ALA A 426 30.20 36.14 -8.36
N ALA A 427 30.17 37.40 -7.91
CA ALA A 427 29.42 37.83 -6.74
C ALA A 427 27.91 37.64 -6.93
N LEU A 428 27.39 38.03 -8.13
CA LEU A 428 25.98 37.82 -8.46
C LEU A 428 25.60 36.33 -8.55
N ALA A 429 26.47 35.51 -9.10
CA ALA A 429 26.28 34.05 -9.14
C ALA A 429 26.21 33.49 -7.70
N LYS A 430 27.07 33.94 -6.80
CA LYS A 430 27.04 33.55 -5.38
C LYS A 430 25.77 34.04 -4.67
N LEU A 431 25.34 35.27 -4.92
CA LEU A 431 24.09 35.81 -4.37
C LEU A 431 22.86 35.01 -4.87
N LEU A 432 22.83 34.64 -6.15
CA LEU A 432 21.76 33.81 -6.73
C LEU A 432 21.74 32.41 -6.10
N GLN A 433 22.92 31.84 -5.81
CA GLN A 433 23.06 30.50 -5.20
C GLN A 433 22.63 30.50 -3.72
N GLY A 434 22.85 31.59 -2.99
CA GLY A 434 22.63 31.69 -1.54
C GLY A 434 23.67 30.90 -0.74
N ASP A 435 23.30 30.53 0.50
CA ASP A 435 24.21 29.88 1.45
C ASP A 435 24.41 28.37 1.21
N ALA A 436 23.57 27.74 0.36
CA ALA A 436 23.69 26.32 0.07
C ALA A 436 24.93 26.03 -0.80
N PRO A 437 25.72 24.98 -0.50
CA PRO A 437 26.87 24.62 -1.34
C PRO A 437 26.44 24.31 -2.78
N PHE A 438 27.03 25.01 -3.75
CA PHE A 438 26.73 24.79 -5.17
C PHE A 438 27.17 23.39 -5.62
N LEU A 439 28.36 22.95 -5.22
CA LEU A 439 28.89 21.64 -5.50
C LEU A 439 28.83 20.74 -4.27
N LEU A 440 28.53 19.48 -4.46
CA LEU A 440 28.63 18.46 -3.43
C LEU A 440 30.09 18.14 -3.17
N THR A 441 30.47 18.08 -1.90
CA THR A 441 31.76 17.52 -1.50
C THR A 441 31.62 16.02 -1.34
N PRO A 442 32.56 15.20 -1.89
CA PRO A 442 32.59 13.78 -1.58
C PRO A 442 32.62 13.57 -0.07
N PRO A 443 31.86 12.63 0.49
CA PRO A 443 32.00 12.30 1.90
C PRO A 443 33.48 11.94 2.13
N VAL A 444 34.12 12.65 3.06
CA VAL A 444 35.45 12.29 3.53
C VAL A 444 35.32 10.85 3.99
N ARG A 445 35.95 9.91 3.28
CA ARG A 445 36.10 8.54 3.78
C ARG A 445 36.85 8.70 5.10
N GLY A 446 36.12 8.73 6.19
CA GLY A 446 36.71 8.61 7.51
C GLY A 446 37.62 7.39 7.43
N ALA A 447 38.88 7.58 7.77
CA ALA A 447 39.81 6.48 7.92
C ALA A 447 39.04 5.38 8.63
N ARG A 448 38.86 4.22 7.98
CA ARG A 448 38.50 3.01 8.70
C ARG A 448 39.46 3.03 9.89
N GLU A 449 38.92 3.26 11.09
CA GLU A 449 39.65 2.85 12.27
C GLU A 449 39.94 1.37 12.00
N GLU A 450 41.17 1.11 11.63
CA GLU A 450 41.73 -0.23 11.68
C GLU A 450 41.51 -0.67 13.09
N PHE A 451 40.48 -1.51 13.29
CA PHE A 451 40.35 -2.24 14.52
C PHE A 451 41.70 -2.96 14.68
N ALA A 452 42.55 -2.37 15.52
CA ALA A 452 43.75 -3.00 15.99
C ALA A 452 43.36 -4.41 16.46
N PRO A 453 44.07 -5.45 16.04
CA PRO A 453 43.77 -6.79 16.51
C PRO A 453 43.84 -6.76 18.02
N ARG A 454 42.69 -7.02 18.71
CA ARG A 454 42.70 -7.24 20.14
C ARG A 454 43.73 -8.34 20.40
N GLU A 455 44.84 -7.97 21.02
CA GLU A 455 45.82 -8.89 21.56
C GLU A 455 45.09 -9.92 22.42
N ARG A 456 45.13 -11.16 21.96
CA ARG A 456 44.71 -12.29 22.79
C ARG A 456 45.68 -12.34 23.97
N ASN A 457 45.23 -11.91 25.13
CA ASN A 457 45.93 -12.20 26.37
C ASN A 457 45.99 -13.71 26.53
N ASP A 458 47.17 -14.19 26.29
CA ASP A 458 47.68 -15.51 26.60
C ASP A 458 47.66 -15.68 28.12
N ARG A 459 46.81 -16.51 28.62
CA ARG A 459 46.87 -17.01 30.02
C ARG A 459 46.78 -18.52 30.03
N GLY A 460 48.00 -19.11 30.16
CA GLY A 460 48.22 -20.18 31.10
C GLY A 460 47.68 -21.54 30.75
N ASP A 461 48.52 -22.27 30.06
CA ASP A 461 48.94 -23.66 30.36
C ASP A 461 48.20 -24.39 31.46
N ARG A 462 47.49 -25.47 31.09
CA ARG A 462 47.41 -26.71 31.86
C ARG A 462 47.07 -27.89 30.96
N ASN A 463 48.10 -28.73 30.80
CA ASN A 463 48.02 -30.14 30.37
C ASN A 463 46.82 -30.90 30.99
N ASP A 464 46.09 -31.65 30.23
CA ASP A 464 46.07 -33.11 30.39
C ASP A 464 45.38 -33.83 29.22
N ARG A 465 45.89 -35.01 28.96
CA ARG A 465 45.74 -36.04 27.95
C ARG A 465 44.31 -36.46 27.61
N GLY A 466 44.10 -36.83 26.35
CA GLY A 466 42.98 -37.68 25.93
C GLY A 466 42.92 -37.87 24.40
N GLU A 467 43.60 -38.88 23.87
CA GLU A 467 43.54 -39.33 22.48
C GLU A 467 42.12 -39.70 22.04
N ARG A 468 41.67 -39.23 20.88
CA ARG A 468 40.60 -39.84 20.08
C ARG A 468 40.96 -39.88 18.60
N PRO A 469 40.61 -40.98 17.91
CA PRO A 469 41.20 -41.32 16.61
C PRO A 469 40.49 -40.55 15.44
N ARG A 470 41.33 -40.29 14.43
CA ARG A 470 40.97 -39.77 13.10
C ARG A 470 40.08 -40.74 12.34
N PHE A 471 39.00 -40.24 11.76
CA PHE A 471 38.31 -40.89 10.66
C PHE A 471 38.60 -40.10 9.38
N GLU A 472 39.25 -40.74 8.41
CA GLU A 472 39.36 -40.30 7.03
C GLU A 472 38.19 -40.82 6.21
N PRO A 473 37.62 -40.07 5.26
CA PRO A 473 36.67 -40.61 4.30
C PRO A 473 37.41 -41.04 3.02
N LYS A 474 37.39 -42.32 2.70
CA LYS A 474 37.75 -42.86 1.38
C LYS A 474 36.56 -42.72 0.45
N PHE A 475 36.79 -42.01 -0.67
CA PHE A 475 35.96 -42.11 -1.86
C PHE A 475 36.56 -43.18 -2.79
N GLU A 476 35.77 -44.20 -3.14
CA GLU A 476 36.02 -45.02 -4.33
C GLU A 476 34.83 -44.96 -5.26
N ARG A 477 35.09 -44.61 -6.53
CA ARG A 477 34.21 -44.68 -7.68
C ARG A 477 34.30 -46.07 -8.30
N GLY A 478 33.16 -46.64 -8.72
CA GLY A 478 33.08 -47.76 -9.65
C GLY A 478 31.66 -47.99 -10.15
N PRO A 479 31.45 -48.67 -11.32
CA PRO A 479 30.80 -48.03 -12.43
C PRO A 479 29.34 -48.46 -12.67
N ARG A 480 28.74 -47.76 -13.69
CA ARG A 480 27.33 -47.88 -14.18
C ARG A 480 27.03 -49.29 -14.70
N ALA A 481 25.79 -49.73 -14.43
CA ALA A 481 25.06 -50.68 -15.25
C ALA A 481 23.59 -50.28 -15.34
N ASP A 482 23.05 -50.40 -16.56
CA ASP A 482 21.68 -50.12 -16.99
C ASP A 482 20.68 -51.11 -16.40
N GLY A 483 19.41 -50.71 -16.26
CA GLY A 483 18.31 -51.66 -16.31
C GLY A 483 17.10 -51.32 -15.44
N GLU A 484 16.01 -51.07 -16.15
CA GLU A 484 14.61 -51.40 -15.86
C GLU A 484 13.75 -50.64 -14.86
N ARG A 485 12.66 -50.16 -15.41
CA ARG A 485 11.45 -49.59 -14.79
C ARG A 485 10.75 -50.57 -13.88
N ALA A 486 10.37 -50.15 -12.68
CA ALA A 486 9.30 -50.80 -11.92
C ALA A 486 8.42 -49.77 -11.23
N ALA A 487 7.15 -50.10 -11.12
CA ALA A 487 5.98 -49.31 -10.81
C ALA A 487 5.90 -48.74 -9.40
N ARG A 488 5.18 -47.64 -9.26
CA ARG A 488 4.74 -47.02 -7.99
C ARG A 488 3.75 -47.95 -7.26
N PRO A 489 3.83 -48.08 -5.94
CA PRO A 489 2.72 -48.55 -5.11
C PRO A 489 1.86 -47.39 -4.56
N PRO A 490 0.61 -47.66 -4.12
CA PRO A 490 -0.45 -46.71 -3.97
C PRO A 490 -0.44 -46.00 -2.60
N ARG A 491 -1.09 -44.86 -2.62
CA ARG A 491 -1.35 -43.91 -1.51
C ARG A 491 -2.20 -44.55 -0.42
N ALA A 492 -1.69 -44.58 0.81
CA ALA A 492 -2.46 -44.98 1.99
C ALA A 492 -3.12 -43.74 2.64
N GLU A 493 -4.35 -43.96 3.10
CA GLU A 493 -5.29 -43.01 3.69
C GLU A 493 -4.83 -42.52 5.07
N ARG A 494 -5.22 -41.30 5.42
CA ARG A 494 -5.09 -40.72 6.78
C ARG A 494 -6.14 -41.31 7.71
N PRO A 495 -5.81 -41.66 8.94
CA PRO A 495 -6.82 -41.84 9.99
C PRO A 495 -7.04 -40.54 10.77
N ALA A 496 -8.27 -40.46 11.30
CA ALA A 496 -8.86 -39.39 12.05
C ALA A 496 -8.24 -39.16 13.44
N PHE A 497 -8.41 -37.93 13.92
CA PHE A 497 -8.06 -37.49 15.26
C PHE A 497 -8.84 -38.24 16.34
N ALA A 498 -8.09 -38.74 17.34
CA ALA A 498 -8.61 -39.02 18.68
C ALA A 498 -7.75 -38.27 19.70
N SER A 499 -8.43 -37.52 20.54
CA SER A 499 -7.90 -36.86 21.73
C SER A 499 -7.52 -37.91 22.78
N ASP A 500 -6.32 -37.80 23.37
CA ASP A 500 -6.17 -38.01 24.83
C ASP A 500 -4.78 -37.55 25.31
N GLY A 501 -4.80 -36.95 26.50
CA GLY A 501 -3.70 -36.26 27.09
C GLY A 501 -2.60 -37.15 27.69
N ALA A 502 -1.42 -36.59 27.71
CA ALA A 502 -0.41 -36.78 28.76
C ALA A 502 0.69 -35.74 28.61
N GLY A 503 1.07 -35.15 29.74
CA GLY A 503 1.97 -34.03 29.88
C GLY A 503 3.35 -34.23 29.26
N ALA A 504 3.77 -33.26 28.46
CA ALA A 504 5.16 -33.04 28.12
C ALA A 504 5.66 -31.83 28.91
N GLU A 505 6.65 -32.05 29.77
CA GLU A 505 7.36 -30.97 30.48
C GLU A 505 7.92 -29.95 29.53
N ARG A 506 7.54 -28.67 29.74
CA ARG A 506 8.16 -27.53 29.08
C ARG A 506 9.61 -27.37 29.55
N PRO A 507 10.56 -27.07 28.67
CA PRO A 507 11.94 -26.80 29.07
C PRO A 507 11.97 -25.63 30.06
N ARG A 508 12.73 -25.82 31.15
CA ARG A 508 12.99 -24.79 32.18
C ARG A 508 13.66 -23.61 31.52
N ARG A 509 13.05 -22.42 31.64
CA ARG A 509 13.68 -21.13 31.28
C ARG A 509 14.81 -20.87 32.28
N ASP A 510 15.96 -20.47 31.74
CA ASP A 510 17.09 -19.99 32.52
C ASP A 510 16.69 -18.77 33.38
N PRO A 511 17.30 -18.59 34.56
CA PRO A 511 17.00 -17.44 35.42
C PRO A 511 17.33 -16.14 34.69
N VAL A 512 16.34 -15.24 34.61
CA VAL A 512 16.46 -13.89 34.02
C VAL A 512 17.56 -13.14 34.78
N ALA A 513 18.54 -12.62 34.03
CA ALA A 513 19.58 -11.77 34.58
C ALA A 513 18.94 -10.53 35.26
N PRO A 514 19.51 -10.05 36.38
CA PRO A 514 18.97 -8.88 37.08
C PRO A 514 18.92 -7.66 36.14
N ARG A 515 17.81 -6.92 36.21
CA ARG A 515 17.58 -5.70 35.42
C ARG A 515 18.67 -4.68 35.74
N GLY A 516 19.39 -4.19 34.74
CA GLY A 516 20.32 -3.06 34.87
C GLY A 516 19.58 -1.75 35.16
N GLU A 517 20.29 -0.74 35.65
CA GLU A 517 19.76 0.62 35.83
C GLU A 517 19.18 1.17 34.52
N PRO A 518 18.12 2.04 34.58
CA PRO A 518 17.57 2.69 33.39
C PRO A 518 18.62 3.57 32.71
N GLU A 519 18.48 3.79 31.41
CA GLU A 519 19.36 4.67 30.65
C GLU A 519 19.30 6.11 31.21
N PHE A 520 20.39 6.87 31.04
CA PHE A 520 20.48 8.26 31.50
C PHE A 520 19.30 9.11 30.98
N GLY A 521 18.55 9.72 31.88
CA GLY A 521 17.35 10.51 31.56
C GLY A 521 16.06 9.71 31.47
N MET A 522 16.08 8.40 31.81
CA MET A 522 14.91 7.52 31.85
C MET A 522 14.58 7.15 33.30
N GLU A 523 13.31 6.89 33.57
CA GLU A 523 12.78 6.37 34.83
C GLU A 523 11.97 5.11 34.58
N SER A 524 12.07 4.15 35.51
CA SER A 524 11.32 2.89 35.40
C SER A 524 9.91 3.02 35.96
N TYR A 525 8.95 2.53 35.20
CA TYR A 525 7.53 2.48 35.56
C TYR A 525 7.02 1.04 35.52
N ARG A 526 6.14 0.73 36.45
CA ARG A 526 5.41 -0.54 36.47
C ARG A 526 4.00 -0.34 35.96
N ILE A 527 3.54 -1.29 35.13
CA ILE A 527 2.17 -1.38 34.62
C ILE A 527 1.59 -2.75 34.99
N GLU A 528 0.31 -2.80 35.36
CA GLU A 528 -0.36 -4.03 35.81
C GLU A 528 -0.93 -4.83 34.62
N VAL A 529 -0.08 -5.03 33.61
CA VAL A 529 -0.39 -5.81 32.39
C VAL A 529 0.80 -6.71 32.07
N GLY A 530 0.57 -8.02 31.92
CA GLY A 530 1.61 -9.02 31.73
C GLY A 530 1.24 -10.11 30.73
N HIS A 531 2.03 -11.18 30.69
CA HIS A 531 1.83 -12.32 29.79
C HIS A 531 0.47 -13.01 29.96
N THR A 532 -0.08 -13.07 31.19
CA THR A 532 -1.40 -13.66 31.48
C THR A 532 -2.53 -12.92 30.74
N HIS A 533 -2.32 -11.64 30.42
CA HIS A 533 -3.26 -10.80 29.66
C HIS A 533 -3.02 -10.87 28.14
N GLY A 534 -2.15 -11.76 27.66
CA GLY A 534 -1.85 -11.94 26.22
C GLY A 534 -1.10 -10.77 25.57
N VAL A 535 -0.41 -9.94 26.36
CA VAL A 535 0.22 -8.72 25.89
C VAL A 535 1.59 -9.01 25.28
N LYS A 536 1.88 -8.34 24.17
CA LYS A 536 3.19 -8.31 23.50
C LYS A 536 3.82 -6.92 23.65
N PRO A 537 5.16 -6.77 23.56
CA PRO A 537 5.82 -5.46 23.64
C PRO A 537 5.21 -4.40 22.70
N ALA A 538 4.86 -4.80 21.48
CA ALA A 538 4.25 -3.91 20.49
C ALA A 538 2.88 -3.35 20.93
N ASN A 539 2.10 -4.10 21.71
CA ASN A 539 0.81 -3.63 22.23
C ASN A 539 0.99 -2.53 23.29
N ILE A 540 1.99 -2.70 24.16
CA ILE A 540 2.32 -1.72 25.20
C ILE A 540 2.88 -0.45 24.56
N VAL A 541 3.85 -0.59 23.64
CA VAL A 541 4.44 0.56 22.92
C VAL A 541 3.37 1.32 22.15
N GLY A 542 2.51 0.60 21.41
CA GLY A 542 1.45 1.22 20.61
C GLY A 542 0.46 2.01 21.46
N ALA A 543 0.03 1.46 22.61
CA ALA A 543 -0.90 2.14 23.50
C ALA A 543 -0.29 3.38 24.15
N ILE A 544 0.95 3.28 24.67
CA ILE A 544 1.62 4.42 25.30
C ILE A 544 1.97 5.49 24.27
N ALA A 545 2.49 5.12 23.11
CA ALA A 545 2.84 6.07 22.06
C ALA A 545 1.63 6.84 21.54
N ASN A 546 0.50 6.17 21.31
CA ASN A 546 -0.73 6.80 20.81
C ASN A 546 -1.38 7.73 21.85
N GLU A 547 -1.45 7.30 23.11
CA GLU A 547 -2.15 8.03 24.15
C GLU A 547 -1.29 9.15 24.79
N ALA A 548 0.03 8.96 24.81
CA ALA A 548 0.96 9.95 25.33
C ALA A 548 1.50 10.92 24.25
N GLY A 549 1.23 10.64 22.97
CA GLY A 549 1.85 11.40 21.87
C GLY A 549 3.36 11.23 21.80
N LEU A 550 3.91 10.17 22.44
CA LEU A 550 5.34 9.89 22.49
C LEU A 550 5.75 9.08 21.25
N GLU A 551 6.86 9.47 20.62
CA GLU A 551 7.46 8.60 19.61
C GLU A 551 8.01 7.33 20.28
N SER A 552 7.87 6.18 19.64
CA SER A 552 8.29 4.86 20.17
C SER A 552 9.79 4.80 20.57
N ARG A 553 10.62 5.70 20.04
CA ARG A 553 12.05 5.83 20.42
C ARG A 553 12.28 6.34 21.84
N TYR A 554 11.28 7.01 22.42
CA TYR A 554 11.33 7.51 23.81
C TYR A 554 10.74 6.50 24.81
N ILE A 555 10.31 5.33 24.35
CA ILE A 555 9.92 4.21 25.19
C ILE A 555 11.11 3.25 25.23
N GLY A 556 11.77 3.19 26.38
CA GLY A 556 12.96 2.40 26.57
C GLY A 556 12.68 0.90 26.69
N ARG A 557 13.46 0.21 27.51
CA ARG A 557 13.37 -1.24 27.69
C ARG A 557 12.02 -1.63 28.30
N ILE A 558 11.42 -2.72 27.79
CA ILE A 558 10.17 -3.31 28.30
C ILE A 558 10.42 -4.74 28.72
N ASP A 559 10.21 -5.03 30.01
CA ASP A 559 10.31 -6.37 30.57
C ASP A 559 8.91 -6.84 30.98
N ILE A 560 8.35 -7.83 30.29
CA ILE A 560 7.00 -8.36 30.53
C ILE A 560 7.12 -9.57 31.45
N GLN A 561 6.48 -9.49 32.64
CA GLN A 561 6.33 -10.57 33.60
C GLN A 561 4.96 -11.27 33.43
N ASP A 562 4.65 -12.23 34.28
CA ASP A 562 3.39 -12.96 34.15
C ASP A 562 2.17 -12.02 34.33
N ASP A 563 2.11 -11.21 35.38
CA ASP A 563 0.95 -10.38 35.73
C ASP A 563 1.18 -8.87 35.54
N TYR A 564 2.41 -8.44 35.36
CA TYR A 564 2.78 -7.03 35.21
C TYR A 564 3.94 -6.85 34.24
N SER A 565 4.21 -5.61 33.84
CA SER A 565 5.40 -5.28 33.04
C SER A 565 6.11 -4.07 33.60
N ILE A 566 7.42 -3.99 33.38
CA ILE A 566 8.25 -2.85 33.76
C ILE A 566 8.80 -2.24 32.46
N LEU A 567 8.68 -0.92 32.34
CA LEU A 567 9.17 -0.18 31.17
C LEU A 567 9.85 1.11 31.59
N ASP A 568 10.78 1.59 30.76
CA ASP A 568 11.52 2.82 30.98
C ASP A 568 10.92 3.94 30.10
N LEU A 569 10.61 5.10 30.73
CA LEU A 569 10.06 6.29 30.08
C LEU A 569 10.91 7.51 30.48
N PRO A 570 10.86 8.63 29.72
CA PRO A 570 11.58 9.85 30.05
C PRO A 570 11.27 10.37 31.46
N ALA A 571 12.29 10.82 32.19
CA ALA A 571 12.16 11.30 33.58
C ALA A 571 11.28 12.55 33.70
N ASP A 572 11.21 13.39 32.66
CA ASP A 572 10.50 14.66 32.65
C ASP A 572 9.04 14.59 32.17
N MET A 573 8.37 13.46 32.37
CA MET A 573 6.99 13.32 31.90
C MET A 573 6.01 14.18 32.74
N PRO A 574 5.11 14.95 32.08
CA PRO A 574 4.10 15.77 32.76
C PRO A 574 3.18 14.89 33.63
N ARG A 575 2.87 15.35 34.84
CA ARG A 575 1.99 14.63 35.79
C ARG A 575 0.60 14.35 35.23
N GLU A 576 0.09 15.24 34.39
CA GLU A 576 -1.20 15.06 33.71
C GLU A 576 -1.17 13.86 32.77
N LEU A 577 -0.09 13.69 32.01
CA LEU A 577 0.11 12.58 31.08
C LEU A 577 0.23 11.24 31.83
N LEU A 578 0.97 11.21 32.94
CA LEU A 578 1.05 10.02 33.81
C LEU A 578 -0.32 9.64 34.38
N THR A 579 -1.14 10.64 34.73
CA THR A 579 -2.51 10.41 35.23
C THR A 579 -3.43 9.89 34.13
N HIS A 580 -3.23 10.33 32.88
CA HIS A 580 -3.96 9.83 31.72
C HIS A 580 -3.56 8.38 31.42
N LEU A 581 -2.26 8.08 31.36
CA LEU A 581 -1.74 6.74 31.09
C LEU A 581 -2.18 5.68 32.12
N LYS A 582 -2.44 6.07 33.37
CA LYS A 582 -3.04 5.16 34.38
C LYS A 582 -4.39 4.59 33.94
N LYS A 583 -5.16 5.32 33.15
CA LYS A 583 -6.52 4.96 32.72
C LYS A 583 -6.58 4.26 31.37
N VAL A 584 -5.47 4.16 30.66
CA VAL A 584 -5.38 3.55 29.33
C VAL A 584 -5.56 2.05 29.43
N TRP A 585 -6.23 1.46 28.43
CA TRP A 585 -6.52 0.04 28.35
C TRP A 585 -5.66 -0.63 27.29
N VAL A 586 -5.08 -1.81 27.63
CA VAL A 586 -4.31 -2.63 26.70
C VAL A 586 -4.76 -4.07 26.83
N SER A 587 -5.17 -4.69 25.74
CA SER A 587 -5.67 -6.08 25.71
C SER A 587 -6.77 -6.36 26.74
N GLY A 588 -7.66 -5.41 26.99
CA GLY A 588 -8.78 -5.58 27.91
C GLY A 588 -8.43 -5.37 29.40
N GLN A 589 -7.20 -4.90 29.69
CA GLN A 589 -6.73 -4.60 31.05
C GLN A 589 -6.24 -3.14 31.14
N GLN A 590 -6.51 -2.48 32.26
CA GLN A 590 -6.06 -1.11 32.51
C GLN A 590 -4.58 -1.08 32.89
N LEU A 591 -3.81 -0.13 32.35
CA LEU A 591 -2.36 -0.06 32.59
C LEU A 591 -1.99 0.19 34.06
N ASN A 592 -2.77 0.99 34.79
CA ASN A 592 -2.52 1.35 36.21
C ASN A 592 -1.05 1.71 36.48
N MET A 593 -0.47 2.53 35.59
CA MET A 593 0.96 2.89 35.61
C MET A 593 1.37 3.59 36.91
N ARG A 594 2.47 3.15 37.51
CA ARG A 594 3.11 3.81 38.65
C ARG A 594 4.62 3.81 38.51
N LYS A 595 5.28 4.80 39.11
CA LYS A 595 6.74 4.86 39.17
C LYS A 595 7.24 3.69 40.03
N LEU A 596 8.31 3.05 39.61
CA LEU A 596 8.94 1.95 40.36
C LEU A 596 9.78 2.56 41.50
N GLU A 597 9.60 2.08 42.73
CA GLU A 597 10.41 2.53 43.90
C GLU A 597 11.75 1.78 43.96
N GLU A 598 12.81 2.43 44.45
CA GLU A 598 14.13 1.83 44.61
C GLU A 598 14.05 0.59 45.53
N GLY A 599 14.30 -0.61 44.95
CA GLY A 599 14.22 -1.89 45.66
C GLY A 599 13.12 -2.85 45.15
N GLU A 600 12.10 -2.37 44.44
CA GLU A 600 11.01 -3.22 43.91
C GLU A 600 11.44 -4.11 42.71
N ALA A 601 12.52 -3.72 42.02
CA ALA A 601 13.04 -4.48 40.87
C ALA A 601 13.67 -5.85 41.25
N ALA A 602 13.96 -6.09 42.53
CA ALA A 602 14.64 -7.28 43.02
C ALA A 602 13.70 -8.34 43.70
N ALA A 603 12.42 -8.04 43.84
CA ALA A 603 11.49 -8.93 44.53
C ALA A 603 10.85 -9.94 43.56
N SER A 604 11.40 -11.12 43.45
CA SER A 604 10.68 -12.28 42.92
C SER A 604 9.52 -12.64 43.86
N PRO A 605 8.28 -12.88 43.36
CA PRO A 605 7.15 -13.21 44.22
C PRO A 605 7.35 -14.56 44.86
N SER A 606 7.43 -14.56 46.22
CA SER A 606 7.30 -15.77 47.05
C SER A 606 5.90 -16.36 46.84
N LYS A 607 5.85 -17.65 46.47
CA LYS A 607 4.62 -18.44 46.34
C LYS A 607 3.75 -18.31 47.60
N PRO A 608 2.43 -18.11 47.49
CA PRO A 608 1.54 -18.19 48.63
C PRO A 608 1.47 -19.64 49.12
N ARG A 609 1.84 -19.84 50.41
CA ARG A 609 1.63 -21.08 51.14
C ARG A 609 0.14 -21.26 51.42
N PHE A 610 -0.50 -22.23 50.79
CA PHE A 610 -1.80 -22.74 51.23
C PHE A 610 -1.62 -23.63 52.47
N PRO A 611 -2.47 -23.52 53.50
CA PRO A 611 -2.40 -24.38 54.67
C PRO A 611 -2.93 -25.78 54.34
N ARG A 612 -2.15 -26.80 54.74
CA ARG A 612 -2.55 -28.22 54.71
C ARG A 612 -3.64 -28.43 55.77
N GLY A 613 -4.82 -28.91 55.37
CA GLY A 613 -5.86 -29.40 56.27
C GLY A 613 -6.52 -30.64 55.69
N GLY A 614 -6.28 -31.76 56.31
CA GLY A 614 -7.07 -32.95 56.69
C GLY A 614 -7.97 -33.64 55.66
N LYS A 615 -7.62 -34.87 55.30
CA LYS A 615 -8.59 -35.90 54.84
C LYS A 615 -9.52 -36.30 56.00
N PRO A 616 -10.79 -36.74 55.71
CA PRO A 616 -11.06 -38.18 55.72
C PRO A 616 -12.04 -38.70 54.63
N SER A 617 -11.71 -39.88 54.20
CA SER A 617 -12.44 -41.12 53.86
C SER A 617 -13.98 -41.13 53.77
N GLY A 618 -14.49 -41.82 52.74
CA GLY A 618 -15.82 -42.45 52.74
C GLY A 618 -16.50 -42.49 51.35
N ARG A 619 -16.36 -43.62 50.64
CA ARG A 619 -17.35 -44.12 49.67
C ARG A 619 -18.43 -44.90 50.46
N PRO A 620 -19.70 -45.10 49.97
CA PRO A 620 -19.95 -45.99 48.85
C PRO A 620 -21.18 -45.73 47.94
N ASN A 621 -21.10 -46.38 46.78
CA ASN A 621 -22.14 -47.02 45.95
C ASN A 621 -23.45 -46.32 45.55
N GLY A 622 -23.70 -46.35 44.22
CA GLY A 622 -24.97 -46.16 43.52
C GLY A 622 -26.03 -47.25 43.79
N PRO A 623 -27.14 -47.39 43.06
CA PRO A 623 -27.31 -47.31 41.60
C PRO A 623 -28.73 -46.78 41.11
N ASN A 624 -28.86 -46.71 39.77
CA ASN A 624 -30.08 -46.89 38.94
C ASN A 624 -31.07 -45.78 38.69
N ARG A 625 -31.26 -45.57 37.39
CA ARG A 625 -32.36 -45.06 36.56
C ARG A 625 -33.75 -45.57 36.98
N PRO A 626 -34.92 -45.09 36.44
CA PRO A 626 -35.20 -44.58 35.09
C PRO A 626 -36.21 -43.42 34.93
N MET A 627 -36.31 -42.92 33.70
CA MET A 627 -37.43 -42.36 32.88
C MET A 627 -38.73 -41.91 33.59
N ASP A 628 -39.23 -40.74 33.24
CA ASP A 628 -40.43 -40.52 32.41
C ASP A 628 -40.85 -39.03 32.24
N ARG A 629 -41.20 -38.72 31.05
CA ARG A 629 -42.22 -37.89 30.38
C ARG A 629 -43.04 -36.88 31.18
N ALA A 630 -43.24 -35.76 30.46
CA ALA A 630 -44.50 -35.04 30.17
C ALA A 630 -44.74 -33.71 30.87
N GLY A 631 -45.12 -32.72 30.09
CA GLY A 631 -46.18 -31.74 30.38
C GLY A 631 -45.81 -30.26 30.38
N ALA A 632 -46.03 -29.57 29.26
CA ALA A 632 -46.35 -28.14 29.27
C ALA A 632 -47.73 -27.91 29.96
N PRO A 633 -48.12 -26.73 30.46
CA PRO A 633 -48.56 -25.66 29.55
C PRO A 633 -48.42 -24.19 30.04
N HIS A 634 -48.54 -23.28 29.08
CA HIS A 634 -49.09 -21.93 29.07
C HIS A 634 -49.45 -21.18 30.36
N ARG A 635 -49.08 -19.88 30.43
CA ARG A 635 -50.01 -18.72 30.53
C ARG A 635 -49.31 -17.36 30.62
N LYS A 636 -49.71 -16.50 29.66
CA LYS A 636 -50.30 -15.14 29.69
C LYS A 636 -49.59 -14.01 30.45
N GLY A 637 -49.28 -12.97 29.70
CA GLY A 637 -49.13 -11.61 30.20
C GLY A 637 -50.44 -10.95 30.65
N PRO A 638 -50.39 -9.76 31.21
CA PRO A 638 -50.97 -8.54 30.63
C PRO A 638 -50.31 -7.23 31.15
N PRO A 639 -50.93 -6.03 30.97
CA PRO A 639 -51.07 -5.23 29.77
C PRO A 639 -50.51 -3.78 29.94
N LYS A 640 -50.50 -3.01 28.82
CA LYS A 640 -50.26 -1.55 28.80
C LYS A 640 -51.37 -0.78 29.53
N PRO A 641 -51.10 0.47 29.93
CA PRO A 641 -52.08 1.54 29.72
C PRO A 641 -51.60 2.68 28.83
N ARG A 642 -52.62 3.29 28.21
CA ARG A 642 -52.65 4.43 27.31
C ARG A 642 -52.67 5.76 28.08
N GLY A 643 -52.38 6.83 27.30
CA GLY A 643 -52.90 8.19 27.40
C GLY A 643 -51.94 9.14 28.12
N GLU A 644 -51.58 10.26 27.62
CA GLU A 644 -52.29 11.23 26.75
C GLU A 644 -51.34 11.74 25.64
#